data_a318fe2e604ac9bdb7b8a8c62b0a8db2
#
_entry.id   a318fe2e604ac9bdb7b8a8c62b0a8db2
#
_cell.length_a   1.000
_cell.length_b   1.000
_cell.length_c   1.000
_cell.angle_alpha   90.00
_cell.angle_beta   90.00
_cell.angle_gamma   90.00
#
_symmetry.space_group_name_H-M   'P 1'
#
loop_
_entity.id
_entity.type
_entity.pdbx_description
1 polymer ?
#
loop_
_entity_poly.entity_id
_entity_poly.type
_entity_poly.pdbx_seq_one_letter_code
_entity_poly.pdbx_strand_id
1 'polypeptide(L)'
;RVLFRSYMAVIDGQLVVPCGTQLPALFNLASGKLEKYTTGWGGRVGLPKGTWFVAGSGQLLSHSGDLYDMRRPNDEKFANSGNRRDFKSKLYPGFMTRIQVEPTNQKSIGDFRRPVLSNNTMFYTDNGIVAEDISEIKLTPRQADPRRDQDKYPDKWQASFPRRWKLETDLRVRIQAGNRVYCTAPGKVAAIDLPAADGQPRISWEATIDGDPLTLVAANGRLFVTTRQGRLYAFGASAAPEPVTHARAAHTGNNSSEQVKLITAATGISKGYCLVLGLDNGELAEALSQQFTVIAIDNDADRINRLRSRWHGLGIYGTHITALLGDPLTYNLPPFLANLVVTETARLFNAEAAAEPPANIYHALRPYGGTACLPVALKGRQVWKDSAAKLSNAQVRESGRWLLLSRTGALAQSADWSHAAGGSGNSGSSEDRYLRGPLGLLWYDGSIRWERQPGKTEVRVAGGRIFVRADRMLAIDVFTGRRLWDQPLPQAAGAGKVGEFVATADAIYVAAGRSCVVLDARTGKQRSQFQMPEKIGGSLVHLRLWKNYLVSYLGKTVICLDRQSGQLLWSFEASRPELSLAVGGQRVFISELLNTRRGETIEKSGVKTYALDIATGKQAWQGAGGAELRYSETHDLLLTATAIYKGLDGTVHRKSVIADPTKDKWNYKSSGYIAGDSLLIGGSDNFTMYQLTSGVQLTKKISWFRRGCTPLRTSPYMVTTRYQGQAAYIDLDTMQFQSLWNLRGACSNNIFPANGILNVPNLSGGCTCNYTPTSMALVPRTTLQAQPKK
;
A
#
# COMPACT_ATOMS: atom_id res chain seq x y z
N ARG A 1 -2.62 5.52 -13.36
CA ARG A 1 -3.41 4.59 -14.19
C ARG A 1 -3.40 3.23 -13.55
N VAL A 2 -4.43 2.91 -12.80
CA VAL A 2 -4.66 1.56 -12.28
C VAL A 2 -5.12 0.70 -13.45
N LEU A 3 -4.26 -0.16 -13.94
CA LEU A 3 -4.64 -1.19 -14.88
C LEU A 3 -5.12 -2.42 -14.11
N PHE A 4 -6.30 -2.37 -13.53
CA PHE A 4 -7.03 -3.58 -13.22
C PHE A 4 -7.44 -4.22 -14.55
N ARG A 5 -6.67 -5.18 -15.00
CA ARG A 5 -7.03 -6.02 -16.13
C ARG A 5 -7.56 -7.32 -15.58
N SER A 6 -8.78 -7.28 -15.10
CA SER A 6 -9.54 -8.49 -14.80
C SER A 6 -10.28 -8.87 -16.07
N TYR A 7 -9.81 -9.91 -16.74
CA TYR A 7 -10.54 -10.49 -17.85
C TYR A 7 -11.68 -11.33 -17.27
N MET A 8 -12.90 -10.91 -17.48
CA MET A 8 -14.09 -11.69 -17.13
C MET A 8 -14.36 -12.77 -18.19
N ALA A 9 -14.98 -13.85 -17.76
CA ALA A 9 -15.46 -14.89 -18.66
C ALA A 9 -16.95 -15.13 -18.44
N VAL A 10 -17.65 -15.51 -19.49
CA VAL A 10 -19.01 -16.03 -19.40
C VAL A 10 -18.96 -17.53 -19.61
N ILE A 11 -19.49 -18.28 -18.65
CA ILE A 11 -19.48 -19.73 -18.62
C ILE A 11 -20.85 -20.20 -18.13
N ASP A 12 -21.55 -20.96 -18.95
CA ASP A 12 -22.84 -21.59 -18.58
C ASP A 12 -23.82 -20.61 -17.90
N GLY A 13 -24.08 -19.47 -18.56
CA GLY A 13 -25.00 -18.44 -18.06
C GLY A 13 -24.50 -17.65 -16.86
N GLN A 14 -23.27 -17.85 -16.45
CA GLN A 14 -22.63 -17.13 -15.33
C GLN A 14 -21.53 -16.19 -15.80
N LEU A 15 -21.48 -14.99 -15.27
CA LEU A 15 -20.35 -14.09 -15.40
C LEU A 15 -19.34 -14.39 -14.28
N VAL A 16 -18.15 -14.82 -14.66
CA VAL A 16 -17.04 -15.12 -13.77
C VAL A 16 -16.12 -13.92 -13.68
N VAL A 17 -16.02 -13.32 -12.49
CA VAL A 17 -15.23 -12.12 -12.23
C VAL A 17 -14.03 -12.48 -11.36
N PRO A 18 -12.79 -12.34 -11.86
CA PRO A 18 -11.59 -12.60 -11.05
C PRO A 18 -11.48 -11.63 -9.89
N CYS A 19 -11.24 -12.16 -8.69
CA CYS A 19 -11.16 -11.39 -7.45
C CYS A 19 -9.76 -11.48 -6.81
N GLY A 20 -8.73 -11.23 -7.59
CA GLY A 20 -7.35 -11.30 -7.13
C GLY A 20 -6.94 -12.71 -6.73
N THR A 21 -6.46 -12.89 -5.51
CA THR A 21 -6.08 -14.20 -4.96
C THR A 21 -7.24 -14.97 -4.35
N GLN A 22 -8.42 -14.39 -4.37
CA GLN A 22 -9.66 -15.03 -3.94
C GLN A 22 -10.24 -15.88 -5.07
N LEU A 23 -11.24 -16.68 -4.73
CA LEU A 23 -12.04 -17.34 -5.76
C LEU A 23 -12.73 -16.27 -6.61
N PRO A 24 -12.92 -16.54 -7.90
CA PRO A 24 -13.73 -15.68 -8.74
C PRO A 24 -15.13 -15.51 -8.16
N ALA A 25 -15.70 -14.32 -8.28
CA ALA A 25 -17.12 -14.10 -8.01
C ALA A 25 -17.94 -14.61 -9.22
N LEU A 26 -19.07 -15.25 -8.94
CA LEU A 26 -20.01 -15.72 -9.95
C LEU A 26 -21.28 -14.88 -9.87
N PHE A 27 -21.65 -14.29 -11.00
CA PHE A 27 -22.89 -13.56 -11.15
C PHE A 27 -23.77 -14.26 -12.18
N ASN A 28 -25.07 -14.32 -11.94
CA ASN A 28 -26.01 -14.73 -12.96
C ASN A 28 -26.02 -13.70 -14.10
N LEU A 29 -25.76 -14.15 -15.31
CA LEU A 29 -25.58 -13.25 -16.45
C LEU A 29 -26.87 -12.49 -16.81
N ALA A 30 -28.02 -13.16 -16.68
CA ALA A 30 -29.31 -12.57 -17.05
C ALA A 30 -29.84 -11.56 -16.02
N SER A 31 -29.69 -11.88 -14.73
CA SER A 31 -30.22 -11.05 -13.63
C SER A 31 -29.19 -10.10 -13.02
N GLY A 32 -27.89 -10.29 -13.28
CA GLY A 32 -26.78 -9.57 -12.62
C GLY A 32 -26.63 -9.91 -11.13
N LYS A 33 -27.40 -10.85 -10.59
CA LYS A 33 -27.37 -11.24 -9.18
C LYS A 33 -26.07 -11.96 -8.85
N LEU A 34 -25.40 -11.55 -7.74
CA LEU A 34 -24.26 -12.28 -7.21
C LEU A 34 -24.73 -13.64 -6.66
N GLU A 35 -24.30 -14.73 -7.28
CA GLU A 35 -24.67 -16.09 -6.88
C GLU A 35 -23.64 -16.68 -5.90
N LYS A 36 -22.36 -16.43 -6.13
CA LYS A 36 -21.31 -16.96 -5.29
C LYS A 36 -20.12 -16.03 -5.19
N TYR A 37 -19.76 -15.72 -3.97
CA TYR A 37 -18.49 -15.06 -3.64
C TYR A 37 -18.02 -15.53 -2.27
N THR A 38 -16.77 -15.93 -2.20
CA THR A 38 -16.20 -16.41 -0.96
C THR A 38 -14.84 -15.77 -0.72
N THR A 39 -14.72 -15.06 0.37
CA THR A 39 -13.45 -14.53 0.84
C THR A 39 -12.66 -15.66 1.49
N GLY A 40 -11.96 -16.42 0.73
CA GLY A 40 -11.20 -17.58 1.21
C GLY A 40 -9.75 -17.59 0.77
N TRP A 41 -9.00 -18.47 1.36
CA TRP A 41 -7.57 -18.64 1.15
C TRP A 41 -7.28 -19.46 -0.12
N GLY A 42 -7.69 -19.00 -1.28
CA GLY A 42 -7.48 -19.70 -2.53
C GLY A 42 -6.01 -20.10 -2.79
N GLY A 43 -5.07 -19.27 -2.31
CA GLY A 43 -3.68 -19.35 -2.69
C GLY A 43 -2.86 -20.56 -2.23
N ARG A 44 -3.27 -21.26 -1.17
CA ARG A 44 -2.52 -22.43 -0.65
C ARG A 44 -3.27 -23.75 -0.70
N VAL A 45 -4.51 -23.74 -1.09
CA VAL A 45 -5.38 -24.93 -1.06
C VAL A 45 -5.75 -25.46 -2.45
N GLY A 46 -4.96 -25.14 -3.45
CA GLY A 46 -5.23 -25.65 -4.81
C GLY A 46 -6.40 -25.00 -5.53
N LEU A 47 -7.01 -23.96 -4.96
CA LEU A 47 -8.11 -23.22 -5.59
C LEU A 47 -7.61 -22.17 -6.57
N PRO A 48 -8.45 -21.66 -7.49
CA PRO A 48 -8.05 -20.69 -8.51
C PRO A 48 -7.30 -19.52 -7.88
N LYS A 49 -6.06 -19.31 -8.32
CA LYS A 49 -5.23 -18.19 -7.91
C LYS A 49 -5.08 -17.26 -9.07
N GLY A 50 -5.39 -16.02 -8.89
CA GLY A 50 -4.91 -15.09 -9.87
C GLY A 50 -5.72 -13.85 -10.01
N THR A 51 -4.97 -12.84 -10.32
CA THR A 51 -5.44 -11.48 -10.47
C THR A 51 -5.82 -11.15 -11.91
N TRP A 52 -5.53 -12.05 -12.86
CA TRP A 52 -5.27 -11.56 -14.20
C TRP A 52 -6.22 -12.04 -15.26
N PHE A 53 -6.61 -13.31 -15.24
CA PHE A 53 -7.21 -13.90 -16.41
C PHE A 53 -8.14 -15.05 -16.07
N VAL A 54 -9.31 -15.00 -16.63
CA VAL A 54 -10.27 -16.10 -16.67
C VAL A 54 -10.67 -16.32 -18.11
N ALA A 55 -10.60 -17.57 -18.57
CA ALA A 55 -11.15 -18.00 -19.84
C ALA A 55 -12.00 -19.24 -19.59
N GLY A 56 -13.11 -19.34 -20.27
CA GLY A 56 -14.00 -20.47 -20.12
C GLY A 56 -14.60 -20.92 -21.44
N SER A 57 -14.83 -22.21 -21.52
CA SER A 57 -15.57 -22.84 -22.63
C SER A 57 -16.28 -24.06 -22.08
N GLY A 58 -17.57 -24.16 -22.31
CA GLY A 58 -18.40 -25.18 -21.68
C GLY A 58 -18.32 -25.05 -20.15
N GLN A 59 -17.93 -26.13 -19.49
CA GLN A 59 -17.75 -26.13 -18.02
C GLN A 59 -16.28 -26.13 -17.56
N LEU A 60 -15.38 -25.74 -18.44
CA LEU A 60 -13.97 -25.59 -18.10
C LEU A 60 -13.63 -24.13 -17.88
N LEU A 61 -12.88 -23.88 -16.83
CA LEU A 61 -12.40 -22.54 -16.46
C LEU A 61 -10.89 -22.54 -16.35
N SER A 62 -10.21 -21.73 -17.13
CA SER A 62 -8.79 -21.43 -16.93
C SER A 62 -8.61 -20.18 -16.10
N HIS A 63 -7.77 -20.26 -15.09
CA HIS A 63 -7.47 -19.15 -14.22
C HIS A 63 -6.00 -19.16 -13.80
N SER A 64 -5.24 -18.18 -14.28
CA SER A 64 -3.82 -18.00 -13.94
C SER A 64 -2.92 -19.20 -14.22
N GLY A 65 -3.21 -19.96 -15.26
CA GLY A 65 -2.43 -21.12 -15.69
C GLY A 65 -2.88 -22.44 -15.08
N ASP A 66 -3.87 -22.43 -14.21
CA ASP A 66 -4.56 -23.64 -13.76
C ASP A 66 -5.87 -23.83 -14.54
N LEU A 67 -6.25 -25.05 -14.82
CA LEU A 67 -7.51 -25.41 -15.43
C LEU A 67 -8.43 -26.04 -14.38
N TYR A 68 -9.71 -25.71 -14.44
CA TYR A 68 -10.74 -26.20 -13.51
C TYR A 68 -11.91 -26.77 -14.28
N ASP A 69 -12.31 -27.97 -13.90
CA ASP A 69 -13.50 -28.59 -14.41
C ASP A 69 -14.69 -28.34 -13.47
N MET A 70 -15.64 -27.53 -13.89
CA MET A 70 -16.82 -27.18 -13.14
C MET A 70 -17.87 -28.31 -13.07
N ARG A 71 -17.77 -29.30 -13.94
CA ARG A 71 -18.66 -30.48 -13.96
C ARG A 71 -18.38 -31.47 -12.83
N ARG A 72 -17.16 -31.39 -12.23
CA ARG A 72 -16.69 -32.32 -11.22
C ARG A 72 -16.45 -31.60 -9.87
N PRO A 73 -17.53 -31.16 -9.24
CA PRO A 73 -17.41 -30.54 -7.93
C PRO A 73 -17.02 -31.63 -6.91
N ASN A 74 -15.95 -31.42 -6.16
CA ASN A 74 -15.52 -32.27 -5.03
C ASN A 74 -15.08 -33.72 -5.37
N ASP A 75 -14.58 -33.98 -6.55
CA ASP A 75 -13.91 -35.26 -6.80
C ASP A 75 -12.62 -35.29 -5.96
N GLU A 76 -12.62 -36.07 -4.89
CA GLU A 76 -11.50 -36.18 -3.93
C GLU A 76 -10.20 -36.65 -4.59
N LYS A 77 -10.29 -37.40 -5.71
CA LYS A 77 -9.11 -37.82 -6.47
C LYS A 77 -8.34 -36.64 -7.08
N PHE A 78 -9.04 -35.55 -7.37
CA PHE A 78 -8.47 -34.35 -7.98
C PHE A 78 -8.38 -33.17 -7.00
N ALA A 79 -9.02 -33.25 -5.85
CA ALA A 79 -8.81 -32.30 -4.78
C ALA A 79 -7.37 -32.44 -4.32
N ASN A 80 -6.52 -31.51 -4.78
CA ASN A 80 -5.12 -31.50 -4.36
C ASN A 80 -5.08 -31.33 -2.84
N SER A 81 -4.90 -32.41 -2.15
CA SER A 81 -4.88 -32.53 -0.70
C SER A 81 -3.66 -31.85 -0.07
N GLY A 82 -3.20 -30.78 -0.64
CA GLY A 82 -2.17 -29.94 -0.09
C GLY A 82 -2.47 -29.57 1.35
N ASN A 83 -2.14 -30.49 2.24
CA ASN A 83 -1.96 -30.28 3.66
C ASN A 83 -3.10 -29.56 4.36
N ARG A 84 -4.31 -30.15 4.38
CA ARG A 84 -5.30 -29.52 5.21
C ARG A 84 -6.42 -30.37 5.70
N ARG A 85 -6.24 -30.85 6.89
CA ARG A 85 -7.25 -31.56 7.67
C ARG A 85 -8.58 -30.79 7.83
N ASP A 86 -8.55 -29.43 7.69
CA ASP A 86 -9.70 -28.59 8.06
C ASP A 86 -10.41 -27.90 6.89
N PHE A 87 -9.92 -28.07 5.66
CA PHE A 87 -10.45 -27.37 4.47
C PHE A 87 -11.09 -28.29 3.43
N LYS A 88 -11.15 -29.58 3.70
CA LYS A 88 -11.89 -30.52 2.87
C LYS A 88 -13.37 -30.12 2.81
N SER A 89 -13.84 -29.83 1.64
CA SER A 89 -15.25 -29.69 1.26
C SER A 89 -16.17 -28.69 2.00
N LYS A 90 -15.88 -28.32 3.24
CA LYS A 90 -16.78 -27.47 4.03
C LYS A 90 -16.88 -26.01 3.57
N LEU A 91 -15.83 -25.46 2.96
CA LEU A 91 -15.82 -24.06 2.52
C LEU A 91 -16.33 -23.86 1.10
N TYR A 92 -16.22 -24.86 0.23
CA TYR A 92 -16.58 -24.76 -1.19
C TYR A 92 -17.20 -26.04 -1.75
N PRO A 93 -18.24 -26.57 -1.14
CA PRO A 93 -18.90 -27.74 -1.68
C PRO A 93 -19.42 -27.42 -3.09
N GLY A 94 -19.02 -28.20 -4.08
CA GLY A 94 -19.57 -28.12 -5.43
C GLY A 94 -19.08 -26.96 -6.28
N PHE A 95 -17.86 -26.42 -6.04
CA PHE A 95 -17.39 -25.29 -6.86
C PHE A 95 -16.59 -25.71 -8.08
N MET A 96 -15.50 -26.43 -7.92
CA MET A 96 -14.63 -26.87 -9.03
C MET A 96 -13.60 -27.89 -8.60
N THR A 97 -13.21 -28.75 -9.53
CA THR A 97 -12.02 -29.59 -9.43
C THR A 97 -10.84 -28.92 -10.15
N ARG A 98 -9.73 -28.74 -9.47
CA ARG A 98 -8.50 -28.23 -10.07
C ARG A 98 -7.80 -29.33 -10.85
N ILE A 99 -7.49 -29.05 -12.10
CA ILE A 99 -6.62 -29.87 -12.94
C ILE A 99 -5.30 -29.12 -13.06
N GLN A 100 -4.20 -29.70 -12.58
CA GLN A 100 -2.90 -29.10 -12.76
C GLN A 100 -2.39 -29.45 -14.14
N VAL A 101 -2.24 -28.45 -15.00
CA VAL A 101 -1.59 -28.57 -16.31
C VAL A 101 -0.15 -28.11 -16.12
N GLU A 102 0.82 -28.99 -16.38
CA GLU A 102 2.23 -28.60 -16.37
C GLU A 102 2.66 -28.28 -17.80
N PRO A 103 3.21 -27.09 -18.05
CA PRO A 103 3.86 -26.80 -19.32
C PRO A 103 5.09 -27.70 -19.45
N THR A 104 5.31 -28.27 -20.61
CA THR A 104 6.44 -29.16 -20.91
C THR A 104 7.79 -28.48 -20.77
N ASN A 105 7.82 -27.16 -20.65
CA ASN A 105 9.03 -26.37 -20.47
C ASN A 105 8.80 -25.23 -19.46
N GLN A 106 9.48 -25.30 -18.29
CA GLN A 106 9.35 -24.32 -17.20
C GLN A 106 9.77 -22.89 -17.57
N LYS A 107 10.43 -22.67 -18.70
CA LYS A 107 10.87 -21.33 -19.13
C LYS A 107 9.76 -20.54 -19.85
N SER A 108 8.68 -21.18 -20.31
CA SER A 108 7.59 -20.52 -21.05
C SER A 108 6.36 -20.17 -20.20
N ILE A 109 6.46 -20.24 -18.88
CA ILE A 109 5.35 -20.02 -17.92
C ILE A 109 4.58 -18.71 -18.14
N GLY A 110 5.16 -17.72 -18.82
CA GLY A 110 4.52 -16.43 -19.06
C GLY A 110 3.24 -16.47 -19.88
N ASP A 111 3.22 -17.25 -20.95
CA ASP A 111 2.15 -17.19 -21.94
C ASP A 111 1.08 -18.30 -21.80
N PHE A 112 1.44 -19.46 -21.21
CA PHE A 112 0.47 -20.49 -20.82
C PHE A 112 -0.60 -19.97 -19.84
N ARG A 113 -0.32 -18.91 -19.11
CA ARG A 113 -1.26 -18.29 -18.17
C ARG A 113 -2.44 -17.59 -18.84
N ARG A 114 -2.48 -17.51 -20.17
CA ARG A 114 -3.52 -16.83 -20.94
C ARG A 114 -4.02 -17.68 -22.11
N PRO A 115 -4.48 -18.92 -21.86
CA PRO A 115 -5.02 -19.73 -22.93
C PRO A 115 -6.34 -19.13 -23.43
N VAL A 116 -6.66 -19.44 -24.68
CA VAL A 116 -7.99 -19.24 -25.25
C VAL A 116 -8.68 -20.60 -25.27
N LEU A 117 -9.84 -20.68 -24.65
CA LEU A 117 -10.68 -21.90 -24.66
C LEU A 117 -11.86 -21.68 -25.59
N SER A 118 -12.06 -22.58 -26.51
CA SER A 118 -13.19 -22.53 -27.40
C SER A 118 -13.59 -23.94 -27.82
N ASN A 119 -14.87 -24.24 -27.67
CA ASN A 119 -15.39 -25.61 -27.86
C ASN A 119 -14.51 -26.60 -27.05
N ASN A 120 -14.00 -27.62 -27.68
CA ASN A 120 -13.12 -28.61 -27.06
C ASN A 120 -11.63 -28.35 -27.31
N THR A 121 -11.26 -27.12 -27.65
CA THR A 121 -9.87 -26.78 -27.98
C THR A 121 -9.32 -25.72 -27.01
N MET A 122 -8.11 -25.96 -26.54
CA MET A 122 -7.30 -24.97 -25.80
C MET A 122 -6.16 -24.49 -26.70
N PHE A 123 -6.11 -23.19 -26.96
CA PHE A 123 -5.02 -22.54 -27.68
C PHE A 123 -4.13 -21.76 -26.68
N TYR A 124 -2.83 -21.95 -26.81
CA TYR A 124 -1.85 -21.21 -26.00
C TYR A 124 -0.53 -21.01 -26.73
N THR A 125 0.35 -20.18 -26.17
CA THR A 125 1.65 -19.90 -26.76
C THR A 125 2.75 -20.67 -26.01
N ASP A 126 3.46 -21.55 -26.72
CA ASP A 126 4.65 -22.28 -26.22
C ASP A 126 5.61 -22.54 -27.39
N ASN A 127 6.60 -21.63 -27.54
CA ASN A 127 7.49 -21.63 -28.73
C ASN A 127 6.71 -21.82 -30.03
N GLY A 128 5.73 -20.94 -30.23
CA GLY A 128 4.72 -21.08 -31.27
C GLY A 128 3.31 -21.15 -30.69
N ILE A 129 2.34 -21.43 -31.50
CA ILE A 129 0.94 -21.57 -31.11
C ILE A 129 0.58 -23.05 -31.07
N VAL A 130 0.06 -23.49 -29.94
CA VAL A 130 -0.33 -24.87 -29.68
C VAL A 130 -1.84 -24.95 -29.55
N ALA A 131 -2.44 -25.96 -30.18
CA ALA A 131 -3.84 -26.36 -30.00
C ALA A 131 -3.92 -27.76 -29.41
N GLU A 132 -4.64 -27.93 -28.33
CA GLU A 132 -4.85 -29.18 -27.63
C GLU A 132 -6.33 -29.50 -27.50
N ASP A 133 -6.69 -30.78 -27.57
CA ASP A 133 -8.05 -31.24 -27.36
C ASP A 133 -8.36 -31.40 -25.88
N ILE A 134 -9.22 -30.57 -25.35
CA ILE A 134 -9.60 -30.58 -23.94
C ILE A 134 -10.83 -31.45 -23.64
N SER A 135 -11.42 -32.08 -24.63
CA SER A 135 -12.47 -33.11 -24.43
C SER A 135 -11.91 -34.40 -23.84
N GLU A 136 -10.65 -34.71 -24.13
CA GLU A 136 -9.95 -35.93 -23.70
C GLU A 136 -8.84 -35.58 -22.69
N ILE A 137 -9.17 -35.55 -21.41
CA ILE A 137 -8.19 -35.31 -20.37
C ILE A 137 -7.55 -36.64 -19.95
N LYS A 138 -6.25 -36.80 -20.17
CA LYS A 138 -5.45 -37.91 -19.62
C LYS A 138 -4.82 -37.46 -18.29
N LEU A 139 -5.11 -38.17 -17.20
CA LEU A 139 -4.57 -37.95 -15.91
C LEU A 139 -3.54 -38.99 -15.56
N THR A 140 -2.31 -38.56 -15.27
CA THR A 140 -1.21 -39.45 -14.84
C THR A 140 -0.75 -39.06 -13.43
N PRO A 141 -0.38 -40.04 -12.58
CA PRO A 141 0.23 -39.73 -11.30
C PRO A 141 1.53 -38.92 -11.52
N ARG A 142 1.69 -37.82 -10.81
CA ARG A 142 2.94 -37.06 -10.85
C ARG A 142 4.01 -37.81 -10.08
N GLN A 143 5.20 -37.99 -10.67
CA GLN A 143 6.37 -38.43 -9.90
C GLN A 143 6.70 -37.40 -8.81
N ALA A 144 6.83 -37.89 -7.58
CA ALA A 144 7.20 -37.05 -6.45
C ALA A 144 8.59 -36.44 -6.68
N ASP A 145 8.77 -35.15 -6.39
CA ASP A 145 10.11 -34.55 -6.33
C ASP A 145 10.78 -35.02 -5.03
N PRO A 146 11.85 -35.85 -5.10
CA PRO A 146 12.48 -36.42 -3.90
C PRO A 146 13.02 -35.35 -2.93
N ARG A 147 13.17 -34.11 -3.40
CA ARG A 147 13.69 -32.99 -2.58
C ARG A 147 12.60 -32.20 -1.88
N ARG A 148 11.36 -32.29 -2.32
CA ARG A 148 10.23 -31.47 -1.84
C ARG A 148 9.07 -32.26 -1.27
N ASP A 149 8.89 -33.50 -1.69
CA ASP A 149 7.63 -34.22 -1.55
C ASP A 149 7.75 -35.54 -0.78
N GLN A 150 8.90 -35.80 -0.10
CA GLN A 150 8.97 -36.96 0.77
C GLN A 150 7.83 -36.92 1.79
N ASP A 151 6.89 -37.85 1.65
CA ASP A 151 5.76 -38.16 2.56
C ASP A 151 4.60 -37.15 2.65
N LYS A 152 4.57 -36.06 1.88
CA LYS A 152 3.50 -35.06 2.07
C LYS A 152 2.39 -35.07 1.02
N TYR A 153 2.61 -35.56 -0.18
CA TYR A 153 1.66 -35.44 -1.28
C TYR A 153 1.69 -36.63 -2.26
N PRO A 154 1.26 -37.82 -1.84
CA PRO A 154 1.30 -39.00 -2.71
C PRO A 154 0.35 -38.91 -3.93
N ASP A 155 -0.63 -38.03 -3.92
CA ASP A 155 -1.77 -38.06 -4.85
C ASP A 155 -1.82 -36.81 -5.76
N LYS A 156 -0.69 -36.37 -6.31
CA LYS A 156 -0.69 -35.33 -7.33
C LYS A 156 -0.88 -35.93 -8.71
N TRP A 157 -1.87 -35.42 -9.43
CA TRP A 157 -2.15 -35.79 -10.81
C TRP A 157 -1.69 -34.70 -11.77
N GLN A 158 -1.12 -35.11 -12.90
CA GLN A 158 -0.78 -34.24 -14.01
C GLN A 158 -1.78 -34.48 -15.13
N ALA A 159 -2.35 -33.42 -15.69
CA ALA A 159 -3.21 -33.50 -16.85
C ALA A 159 -2.39 -33.33 -18.13
N SER A 160 -2.63 -34.13 -19.11
CA SER A 160 -2.16 -33.94 -20.47
C SER A 160 -3.34 -34.06 -21.45
N PHE A 161 -3.20 -33.35 -22.55
CA PHE A 161 -4.23 -33.29 -23.58
C PHE A 161 -3.64 -33.75 -24.92
N PRO A 162 -4.40 -34.43 -25.79
CA PRO A 162 -3.96 -34.71 -27.14
C PRO A 162 -3.70 -33.42 -27.91
N ARG A 163 -2.52 -33.33 -28.50
CA ARG A 163 -2.17 -32.18 -29.34
C ARG A 163 -2.88 -32.33 -30.68
N ARG A 164 -3.68 -31.32 -31.06
CA ARG A 164 -4.27 -31.22 -32.37
C ARG A 164 -3.26 -30.76 -33.41
N TRP A 165 -2.56 -29.67 -33.10
CA TRP A 165 -1.49 -29.13 -33.96
C TRP A 165 -0.59 -28.14 -33.18
N LYS A 166 0.55 -27.82 -33.80
CA LYS A 166 1.45 -26.75 -33.37
C LYS A 166 1.90 -25.95 -34.60
N LEU A 167 1.87 -24.65 -34.52
CA LEU A 167 2.40 -23.71 -35.51
C LEU A 167 3.61 -22.99 -34.95
N GLU A 168 4.78 -23.19 -35.57
CA GLU A 168 6.02 -22.49 -35.18
C GLU A 168 5.94 -21.01 -35.64
N THR A 169 5.97 -20.08 -34.71
CA THR A 169 5.82 -18.65 -34.96
C THR A 169 6.19 -17.86 -33.70
N ASP A 170 6.52 -16.57 -33.87
CA ASP A 170 6.71 -15.60 -32.77
C ASP A 170 5.38 -14.99 -32.28
N LEU A 171 4.27 -15.30 -32.94
CA LEU A 171 2.95 -14.81 -32.59
C LEU A 171 2.46 -15.37 -31.25
N ARG A 172 1.66 -14.58 -30.57
CA ARG A 172 1.01 -14.93 -29.30
C ARG A 172 -0.50 -14.96 -29.45
N VAL A 173 -1.11 -16.01 -28.99
CA VAL A 173 -2.57 -16.16 -28.97
C VAL A 173 -3.22 -15.07 -28.13
N ARG A 174 -4.31 -14.51 -28.64
CA ARG A 174 -5.08 -13.48 -27.94
C ARG A 174 -6.56 -13.80 -27.80
N ILE A 175 -7.26 -14.04 -28.90
CA ILE A 175 -8.69 -14.38 -28.92
C ILE A 175 -8.96 -15.35 -30.05
N GLN A 176 -10.07 -16.07 -29.94
CA GLN A 176 -10.70 -16.77 -31.08
C GLN A 176 -12.03 -16.08 -31.38
N ALA A 177 -12.33 -15.93 -32.67
CA ALA A 177 -13.63 -15.50 -33.16
C ALA A 177 -13.93 -16.18 -34.47
N GLY A 178 -15.11 -16.79 -34.56
CA GLY A 178 -15.47 -17.66 -35.71
C GLY A 178 -14.46 -18.77 -35.90
N ASN A 179 -14.02 -18.99 -37.11
CA ASN A 179 -13.03 -20.01 -37.47
C ASN A 179 -11.59 -19.49 -37.51
N ARG A 180 -11.28 -18.47 -36.65
CA ARG A 180 -9.97 -17.83 -36.60
C ARG A 180 -9.47 -17.66 -35.18
N VAL A 181 -8.17 -17.89 -35.01
CA VAL A 181 -7.44 -17.42 -33.84
C VAL A 181 -6.68 -16.16 -34.21
N TYR A 182 -6.94 -15.07 -33.48
CA TYR A 182 -6.21 -13.82 -33.64
C TYR A 182 -5.03 -13.78 -32.69
N CYS A 183 -3.89 -13.39 -33.23
CA CYS A 183 -2.60 -13.44 -32.56
C CYS A 183 -1.87 -12.09 -32.69
N THR A 184 -0.85 -11.88 -31.86
CA THR A 184 -0.05 -10.67 -31.89
C THR A 184 1.44 -10.95 -31.67
N ALA A 185 2.26 -10.10 -32.29
CA ALA A 185 3.66 -9.88 -31.94
C ALA A 185 3.89 -8.38 -31.76
N PRO A 186 5.05 -7.90 -31.27
CA PRO A 186 5.36 -6.48 -31.24
C PRO A 186 5.17 -5.84 -32.63
N GLY A 187 4.33 -4.81 -32.71
CA GLY A 187 4.01 -4.12 -33.95
C GLY A 187 3.18 -4.91 -34.98
N LYS A 188 2.65 -6.09 -34.63
CA LYS A 188 1.96 -6.98 -35.58
C LYS A 188 0.69 -7.60 -35.00
N VAL A 189 -0.31 -7.75 -35.82
CA VAL A 189 -1.53 -8.53 -35.58
C VAL A 189 -1.71 -9.51 -36.72
N ALA A 190 -2.13 -10.75 -36.43
CA ALA A 190 -2.35 -11.81 -37.41
C ALA A 190 -3.62 -12.59 -37.11
N ALA A 191 -4.17 -13.20 -38.16
CA ALA A 191 -5.25 -14.16 -38.05
C ALA A 191 -4.77 -15.53 -38.61
N ILE A 192 -5.07 -16.56 -37.86
CA ILE A 192 -4.79 -17.95 -38.21
C ILE A 192 -6.12 -18.63 -38.45
N ASP A 193 -6.31 -19.12 -39.66
CA ASP A 193 -7.48 -19.93 -39.99
C ASP A 193 -7.34 -21.31 -39.33
N LEU A 194 -8.38 -21.70 -38.61
CA LEU A 194 -8.44 -23.02 -37.97
C LEU A 194 -8.69 -24.07 -39.04
N PRO A 195 -7.91 -25.16 -39.04
CA PRO A 195 -8.09 -26.24 -40.04
C PRO A 195 -9.40 -26.97 -39.82
N ALA A 196 -9.93 -27.54 -40.90
CA ALA A 196 -10.85 -28.68 -40.80
C ALA A 196 -10.14 -29.85 -40.10
N ALA A 197 -10.86 -30.86 -39.62
CA ALA A 197 -10.48 -31.85 -38.63
C ALA A 197 -9.02 -32.41 -38.73
N ASP A 198 -8.46 -32.53 -39.92
CA ASP A 198 -7.11 -33.11 -40.14
C ASP A 198 -6.11 -32.17 -40.85
N GLY A 199 -6.46 -30.90 -40.99
CA GLY A 199 -5.64 -29.91 -41.68
C GLY A 199 -4.57 -29.22 -40.78
N GLN A 200 -3.65 -28.50 -41.44
CA GLN A 200 -2.68 -27.65 -40.74
C GLN A 200 -3.18 -26.21 -40.65
N PRO A 201 -2.92 -25.52 -39.52
CA PRO A 201 -3.28 -24.13 -39.40
C PRO A 201 -2.40 -23.27 -40.32
N ARG A 202 -2.95 -22.20 -40.85
CA ARG A 202 -2.20 -21.25 -41.65
C ARG A 202 -2.48 -19.81 -41.25
N ILE A 203 -1.48 -18.96 -41.33
CA ILE A 203 -1.66 -17.52 -41.22
C ILE A 203 -2.37 -17.03 -42.49
N SER A 204 -3.61 -16.58 -42.34
CA SER A 204 -4.45 -16.14 -43.46
C SER A 204 -4.45 -14.63 -43.63
N TRP A 205 -4.06 -13.91 -42.63
CA TRP A 205 -4.00 -12.43 -42.65
C TRP A 205 -3.01 -11.90 -41.61
N GLU A 206 -2.32 -10.84 -41.99
CA GLU A 206 -1.43 -10.07 -41.13
C GLU A 206 -1.58 -8.58 -41.38
N ALA A 207 -1.35 -7.78 -40.35
CA ALA A 207 -1.28 -6.33 -40.43
C ALA A 207 -0.21 -5.80 -39.48
N THR A 208 0.53 -4.83 -39.98
CA THR A 208 1.46 -4.02 -39.17
C THR A 208 0.69 -2.92 -38.44
N ILE A 209 0.98 -2.71 -37.19
CA ILE A 209 0.42 -1.61 -36.37
C ILE A 209 1.52 -0.86 -35.68
N ASP A 210 1.29 0.43 -35.44
CA ASP A 210 2.21 1.23 -34.67
C ASP A 210 1.91 1.03 -33.15
N GLY A 211 2.88 0.49 -32.45
CA GLY A 211 2.84 0.22 -31.02
C GLY A 211 2.56 -1.25 -30.65
N ASP A 212 2.66 -1.53 -29.35
CA ASP A 212 2.51 -2.88 -28.80
C ASP A 212 1.03 -3.25 -28.65
N PRO A 213 0.54 -4.32 -29.31
CA PRO A 213 -0.84 -4.77 -29.13
C PRO A 213 -1.14 -5.15 -27.69
N LEU A 214 -2.29 -4.69 -27.19
CA LEU A 214 -2.66 -4.86 -25.81
C LEU A 214 -3.89 -5.71 -25.61
N THR A 215 -5.00 -5.36 -26.26
CA THR A 215 -6.29 -6.03 -26.19
C THR A 215 -6.87 -6.15 -27.59
N LEU A 216 -7.45 -7.30 -27.88
CA LEU A 216 -8.19 -7.57 -29.11
C LEU A 216 -9.65 -7.86 -28.76
N VAL A 217 -10.56 -7.38 -29.59
CA VAL A 217 -11.99 -7.69 -29.54
C VAL A 217 -12.50 -7.87 -30.96
N ALA A 218 -13.18 -8.97 -31.23
CA ALA A 218 -13.87 -9.19 -32.50
C ALA A 218 -15.38 -9.01 -32.29
N ALA A 219 -15.96 -8.05 -32.98
CA ALA A 219 -17.39 -7.74 -32.93
C ALA A 219 -17.85 -7.05 -34.19
N ASN A 220 -19.12 -7.24 -34.56
CA ASN A 220 -19.76 -6.55 -35.69
C ASN A 220 -18.95 -6.67 -37.00
N GLY A 221 -18.39 -7.83 -37.29
CA GLY A 221 -17.58 -8.06 -38.49
C GLY A 221 -16.25 -7.33 -38.55
N ARG A 222 -15.79 -6.81 -37.38
CA ARG A 222 -14.51 -6.08 -37.26
C ARG A 222 -13.64 -6.66 -36.15
N LEU A 223 -12.31 -6.52 -36.30
CA LEU A 223 -11.32 -6.77 -35.28
C LEU A 223 -10.83 -5.41 -34.73
N PHE A 224 -11.07 -5.18 -33.46
CA PHE A 224 -10.56 -4.00 -32.77
C PHE A 224 -9.29 -4.35 -31.99
N VAL A 225 -8.26 -3.53 -32.12
CA VAL A 225 -6.95 -3.73 -31.46
C VAL A 225 -6.56 -2.44 -30.75
N THR A 226 -6.36 -2.52 -29.45
CA THR A 226 -5.77 -1.39 -28.68
C THR A 226 -4.28 -1.62 -28.47
N THR A 227 -3.49 -0.56 -28.43
CA THR A 227 -2.06 -0.63 -28.15
C THR A 227 -1.72 -0.04 -26.78
N ARG A 228 -0.53 -0.37 -26.26
CA ARG A 228 0.01 0.25 -25.03
C ARG A 228 0.18 1.75 -25.14
N GLN A 229 0.42 2.23 -26.35
CA GLN A 229 0.57 3.64 -26.67
C GLN A 229 -0.77 4.39 -26.77
N GLY A 230 -1.90 3.67 -26.60
CA GLY A 230 -3.25 4.26 -26.58
C GLY A 230 -3.90 4.38 -27.96
N ARG A 231 -3.38 3.73 -28.99
CA ARG A 231 -4.02 3.68 -30.31
C ARG A 231 -5.11 2.62 -30.34
N LEU A 232 -6.14 2.86 -31.13
CA LEU A 232 -7.21 1.92 -31.44
C LEU A 232 -7.25 1.69 -32.95
N TYR A 233 -7.10 0.44 -33.36
CA TYR A 233 -7.26 0.00 -34.76
C TYR A 233 -8.57 -0.76 -34.90
N ALA A 234 -9.24 -0.58 -36.05
CA ALA A 234 -10.40 -1.35 -36.45
C ALA A 234 -10.16 -1.94 -37.85
N PHE A 235 -10.02 -3.25 -37.93
CA PHE A 235 -9.87 -3.99 -39.18
C PHE A 235 -11.20 -4.59 -39.57
N GLY A 236 -11.56 -4.51 -40.86
CA GLY A 236 -12.80 -5.04 -41.40
C GLY A 236 -12.77 -5.13 -42.93
N ALA A 237 -13.82 -5.66 -43.53
CA ALA A 237 -13.93 -5.80 -44.98
C ALA A 237 -14.21 -4.48 -45.70
N SER A 238 -14.73 -3.47 -45.01
CA SER A 238 -15.06 -2.18 -45.63
C SER A 238 -13.81 -1.30 -45.68
N ALA A 239 -13.69 -0.49 -46.73
CA ALA A 239 -12.66 0.54 -46.83
C ALA A 239 -12.70 1.48 -45.60
N ALA A 240 -11.55 1.94 -45.18
CA ALA A 240 -11.47 2.95 -44.10
C ALA A 240 -12.13 4.24 -44.59
N PRO A 241 -12.94 4.93 -43.76
CA PRO A 241 -13.37 6.28 -44.07
C PRO A 241 -12.15 7.23 -44.13
N GLU A 242 -12.34 8.34 -44.81
CA GLU A 242 -11.31 9.39 -44.82
C GLU A 242 -10.91 9.79 -43.38
N PRO A 243 -9.61 9.95 -43.12
CA PRO A 243 -9.15 10.28 -41.78
C PRO A 243 -9.69 11.61 -41.30
N VAL A 244 -10.40 11.64 -40.20
CA VAL A 244 -10.77 12.89 -39.54
C VAL A 244 -9.70 13.23 -38.51
N THR A 245 -8.97 14.30 -38.77
CA THR A 245 -7.98 14.83 -37.83
C THR A 245 -8.62 15.91 -36.99
N HIS A 246 -8.81 15.61 -35.73
CA HIS A 246 -9.17 16.63 -34.74
C HIS A 246 -7.92 17.34 -34.28
N ALA A 247 -7.70 18.58 -34.80
CA ALA A 247 -6.61 19.41 -34.32
C ALA A 247 -6.75 19.69 -32.83
N ARG A 248 -5.69 19.49 -32.07
CA ARG A 248 -5.64 19.89 -30.68
C ARG A 248 -5.70 21.41 -30.61
N ALA A 249 -6.69 21.96 -29.92
CA ALA A 249 -6.78 23.40 -29.72
C ALA A 249 -5.50 23.91 -29.04
N ALA A 250 -4.96 25.02 -29.51
CA ALA A 250 -3.81 25.65 -28.89
C ALA A 250 -4.20 26.26 -27.54
N HIS A 251 -3.32 26.13 -26.57
CA HIS A 251 -3.52 26.73 -25.25
C HIS A 251 -3.25 28.26 -25.33
N THR A 252 -4.28 29.09 -25.22
CA THR A 252 -4.23 30.54 -25.40
C THR A 252 -4.26 31.32 -24.08
N GLY A 253 -3.58 30.85 -23.04
CA GLY A 253 -3.71 31.49 -21.71
C GLY A 253 -2.52 32.42 -21.34
N ASN A 254 -2.62 33.73 -21.55
CA ASN A 254 -1.59 34.68 -21.09
C ASN A 254 -1.91 35.44 -19.80
N ASN A 255 -3.15 35.81 -19.52
CA ASN A 255 -3.48 36.65 -18.36
C ASN A 255 -3.60 35.85 -17.03
N SER A 256 -4.03 34.59 -17.08
CA SER A 256 -4.20 33.76 -15.89
C SER A 256 -2.89 33.22 -15.34
N SER A 257 -1.80 33.20 -16.13
CA SER A 257 -0.46 32.79 -15.68
C SER A 257 0.11 33.73 -14.61
N GLU A 258 -0.17 35.03 -14.68
CA GLU A 258 0.26 36.00 -13.68
C GLU A 258 -0.49 35.81 -12.35
N GLN A 259 -1.79 35.56 -12.42
CA GLN A 259 -2.58 35.27 -11.22
C GLN A 259 -2.11 33.99 -10.52
N VAL A 260 -1.73 32.94 -11.26
CA VAL A 260 -1.13 31.70 -10.71
C VAL A 260 0.18 32.02 -10.01
N LYS A 261 1.06 32.86 -10.59
CA LYS A 261 2.31 33.28 -9.93
C LYS A 261 2.04 34.00 -8.61
N LEU A 262 1.10 34.94 -8.60
CA LEU A 262 0.72 35.66 -7.39
C LEU A 262 0.14 34.74 -6.29
N ILE A 263 -0.73 33.79 -6.66
CA ILE A 263 -1.27 32.80 -5.74
C ILE A 263 -0.16 31.89 -5.19
N THR A 264 0.74 31.42 -6.06
CA THR A 264 1.88 30.59 -5.67
C THR A 264 2.83 31.34 -4.72
N ALA A 265 3.11 32.60 -5.02
CA ALA A 265 3.95 33.45 -4.17
C ALA A 265 3.28 33.70 -2.80
N ALA A 266 1.97 33.96 -2.76
CA ALA A 266 1.24 34.20 -1.52
C ALA A 266 1.13 32.96 -0.63
N THR A 267 0.97 31.78 -1.24
CA THR A 267 0.72 30.52 -0.52
C THR A 267 1.95 29.64 -0.33
N GLY A 268 2.97 29.77 -1.19
CA GLY A 268 4.12 28.88 -1.26
C GLY A 268 3.80 27.51 -1.85
N ILE A 269 2.59 27.30 -2.42
CA ILE A 269 2.13 26.01 -2.92
C ILE A 269 2.18 26.01 -4.44
N SER A 270 2.90 25.05 -5.02
CA SER A 270 3.10 24.96 -6.48
C SER A 270 2.68 23.62 -7.10
N LYS A 271 2.18 22.68 -6.31
CA LYS A 271 1.76 21.34 -6.80
C LYS A 271 0.81 20.65 -5.83
N GLY A 272 0.03 19.73 -6.34
CA GLY A 272 -0.91 18.94 -5.54
C GLY A 272 -2.29 18.94 -6.14
N TYR A 273 -3.30 18.67 -5.30
CA TYR A 273 -4.70 18.90 -5.70
C TYR A 273 -5.07 20.34 -5.44
N CYS A 274 -5.66 20.97 -6.46
CA CYS A 274 -6.23 22.31 -6.39
C CYS A 274 -7.75 22.24 -6.59
N LEU A 275 -8.50 22.76 -5.64
CA LEU A 275 -9.94 22.96 -5.79
C LEU A 275 -10.21 24.37 -6.29
N VAL A 276 -10.98 24.51 -7.36
CA VAL A 276 -11.50 25.78 -7.87
C VAL A 276 -12.99 25.82 -7.59
N LEU A 277 -13.39 26.65 -6.61
CA LEU A 277 -14.78 26.78 -6.15
C LEU A 277 -15.45 27.96 -6.84
N GLY A 278 -16.39 27.70 -7.73
CA GLY A 278 -17.01 28.69 -8.61
C GLY A 278 -16.12 29.06 -9.79
N LEU A 279 -16.64 28.88 -10.96
CA LEU A 279 -16.01 29.13 -12.24
C LEU A 279 -16.58 30.42 -12.85
N ASP A 280 -15.78 31.06 -13.68
CA ASP A 280 -16.19 32.13 -14.60
C ASP A 280 -15.98 31.67 -16.04
N ASN A 281 -14.85 32.00 -16.62
CA ASN A 281 -14.46 31.57 -17.96
C ASN A 281 -13.55 30.32 -17.97
N GLY A 282 -13.12 29.82 -16.81
CA GLY A 282 -12.28 28.64 -16.62
C GLY A 282 -10.79 28.86 -16.90
N GLU A 283 -10.34 30.08 -17.12
CA GLU A 283 -8.94 30.39 -17.50
C GLU A 283 -7.98 30.19 -16.33
N LEU A 284 -8.37 30.59 -15.10
CA LEU A 284 -7.55 30.34 -13.91
C LEU A 284 -7.42 28.83 -13.63
N ALA A 285 -8.52 28.10 -13.73
CA ALA A 285 -8.54 26.65 -13.53
C ALA A 285 -7.64 25.95 -14.57
N GLU A 286 -7.69 26.40 -15.82
CA GLU A 286 -6.85 25.91 -16.93
C GLU A 286 -5.38 26.21 -16.69
N ALA A 287 -5.02 27.42 -16.29
CA ALA A 287 -3.65 27.82 -15.99
C ALA A 287 -3.08 27.03 -14.77
N LEU A 288 -3.87 26.83 -13.73
CA LEU A 288 -3.50 26.01 -12.57
C LEU A 288 -3.27 24.52 -12.95
N SER A 289 -3.98 24.01 -13.96
CA SER A 289 -3.88 22.62 -14.38
C SER A 289 -2.50 22.23 -14.95
N GLN A 290 -1.65 23.21 -15.27
CA GLN A 290 -0.26 22.99 -15.68
C GLN A 290 0.64 22.49 -14.53
N GLN A 291 0.30 22.85 -13.28
CA GLN A 291 1.10 22.54 -12.09
C GLN A 291 0.34 21.65 -11.09
N PHE A 292 -0.98 21.70 -11.12
CA PHE A 292 -1.87 21.01 -10.18
C PHE A 292 -2.77 19.98 -10.89
N THR A 293 -3.26 19.01 -10.12
CA THR A 293 -4.46 18.28 -10.51
C THR A 293 -5.66 19.09 -10.03
N VAL A 294 -6.39 19.68 -10.96
CA VAL A 294 -7.48 20.63 -10.67
C VAL A 294 -8.81 19.89 -10.61
N ILE A 295 -9.58 20.19 -9.58
CA ILE A 295 -11.00 19.81 -9.46
C ILE A 295 -11.80 21.12 -9.35
N ALA A 296 -12.56 21.43 -10.38
CA ALA A 296 -13.39 22.62 -10.45
C ALA A 296 -14.83 22.27 -10.13
N ILE A 297 -15.51 23.11 -9.36
CA ILE A 297 -16.90 22.89 -8.92
C ILE A 297 -17.70 24.14 -9.18
N ASP A 298 -18.82 24.00 -9.87
CA ASP A 298 -19.75 25.08 -10.16
C ASP A 298 -21.19 24.59 -10.25
N ASN A 299 -22.16 25.41 -9.92
CA ASN A 299 -23.58 25.08 -9.95
C ASN A 299 -24.26 25.36 -11.30
N ASP A 300 -23.59 26.00 -12.25
CA ASP A 300 -24.10 26.28 -13.59
C ASP A 300 -23.77 25.11 -14.54
N ALA A 301 -24.81 24.37 -14.91
CA ALA A 301 -24.68 23.19 -15.76
C ALA A 301 -24.15 23.53 -17.18
N ASP A 302 -24.59 24.64 -17.74
CA ASP A 302 -24.16 25.04 -19.10
C ASP A 302 -22.69 25.46 -19.10
N ARG A 303 -22.26 26.19 -18.08
CA ARG A 303 -20.85 26.56 -17.89
C ARG A 303 -19.99 25.30 -17.75
N ILE A 304 -20.39 24.38 -16.88
CA ILE A 304 -19.68 23.11 -16.69
C ILE A 304 -19.56 22.34 -18.00
N ASN A 305 -20.63 22.24 -18.80
CA ASN A 305 -20.61 21.49 -20.04
C ASN A 305 -19.73 22.19 -21.12
N ARG A 306 -19.80 23.50 -21.24
CA ARG A 306 -18.93 24.26 -22.14
C ARG A 306 -17.45 24.07 -21.78
N LEU A 307 -17.11 24.17 -20.50
CA LEU A 307 -15.72 24.02 -20.02
C LEU A 307 -15.22 22.58 -20.16
N ARG A 308 -16.02 21.57 -19.90
CA ARG A 308 -15.69 20.17 -20.17
C ARG A 308 -15.33 19.96 -21.65
N SER A 309 -16.15 20.50 -22.56
CA SER A 309 -15.92 20.38 -24.00
C SER A 309 -14.63 21.12 -24.43
N ARG A 310 -14.41 22.33 -23.90
CA ARG A 310 -13.19 23.10 -24.15
C ARG A 310 -11.95 22.33 -23.65
N TRP A 311 -11.94 21.87 -22.43
CA TRP A 311 -10.80 21.15 -21.83
C TRP A 311 -10.59 19.78 -22.45
N HIS A 312 -11.65 19.16 -22.95
CA HIS A 312 -11.53 17.93 -23.75
C HIS A 312 -10.81 18.22 -25.07
N GLY A 313 -11.19 19.28 -25.78
CA GLY A 313 -10.51 19.73 -27.01
C GLY A 313 -9.04 20.05 -26.79
N LEU A 314 -8.68 20.61 -25.63
CA LEU A 314 -7.29 20.84 -25.21
C LEU A 314 -6.57 19.54 -24.75
N GLY A 315 -7.27 18.42 -24.58
CA GLY A 315 -6.72 17.14 -24.13
C GLY A 315 -6.27 17.13 -22.67
N ILE A 316 -6.77 18.04 -21.83
CA ILE A 316 -6.43 18.15 -20.41
C ILE A 316 -7.55 17.65 -19.49
N TYR A 317 -8.80 17.51 -19.98
CA TYR A 317 -9.93 17.03 -19.21
C TYR A 317 -9.75 15.57 -18.77
N GLY A 318 -10.04 15.27 -17.51
CA GLY A 318 -9.90 13.94 -16.90
C GLY A 318 -8.44 13.53 -16.61
N THR A 319 -7.44 14.30 -17.03
CA THR A 319 -6.02 14.05 -16.74
C THR A 319 -5.40 15.11 -15.84
N HIS A 320 -5.64 16.37 -16.12
CA HIS A 320 -5.11 17.51 -15.37
C HIS A 320 -6.21 18.32 -14.69
N ILE A 321 -7.40 18.34 -15.28
CA ILE A 321 -8.56 19.08 -14.77
C ILE A 321 -9.83 18.25 -14.87
N THR A 322 -10.70 18.36 -13.88
CA THR A 322 -12.03 17.75 -13.82
C THR A 322 -13.03 18.81 -13.36
N ALA A 323 -14.22 18.85 -13.99
CA ALA A 323 -15.32 19.74 -13.60
C ALA A 323 -16.48 18.93 -13.02
N LEU A 324 -16.98 19.36 -11.87
CA LEU A 324 -18.09 18.76 -11.16
C LEU A 324 -19.25 19.76 -11.05
N LEU A 325 -20.47 19.29 -11.33
CA LEU A 325 -21.67 20.07 -11.15
C LEU A 325 -22.13 19.99 -9.70
N GLY A 326 -22.30 21.12 -9.05
CA GLY A 326 -22.80 21.23 -7.68
C GLY A 326 -22.51 22.59 -7.06
N ASP A 327 -23.08 22.86 -5.92
CA ASP A 327 -22.85 24.12 -5.20
C ASP A 327 -21.42 24.14 -4.64
N PRO A 328 -20.57 25.11 -5.04
CA PRO A 328 -19.18 25.20 -4.60
C PRO A 328 -19.01 25.30 -3.08
N LEU A 329 -19.97 25.89 -2.36
CA LEU A 329 -19.85 26.12 -0.91
C LEU A 329 -20.36 24.92 -0.06
N THR A 330 -21.23 24.08 -0.63
CA THR A 330 -21.83 22.96 0.10
C THR A 330 -21.47 21.59 -0.49
N TYR A 331 -20.68 21.55 -1.57
CA TYR A 331 -20.29 20.29 -2.20
C TYR A 331 -19.61 19.35 -1.21
N ASN A 332 -20.01 18.09 -1.23
CA ASN A 332 -19.43 17.07 -0.33
C ASN A 332 -18.01 16.66 -0.78
N LEU A 333 -17.01 17.39 -0.28
CA LEU A 333 -15.61 17.18 -0.59
C LEU A 333 -15.00 16.09 0.31
N PRO A 334 -14.12 15.24 -0.23
CA PRO A 334 -13.33 14.34 0.61
C PRO A 334 -12.46 15.11 1.61
N PRO A 335 -12.29 14.61 2.84
CA PRO A 335 -11.39 15.24 3.80
C PRO A 335 -9.95 15.21 3.30
N PHE A 336 -9.19 16.22 3.66
CA PHE A 336 -7.73 16.30 3.48
C PHE A 336 -7.23 16.26 2.02
N LEU A 337 -8.09 16.50 1.05
CA LEU A 337 -7.77 16.39 -0.38
C LEU A 337 -6.88 17.55 -0.87
N ALA A 338 -7.24 18.79 -0.51
CA ALA A 338 -6.75 20.00 -1.18
C ALA A 338 -5.43 20.51 -0.62
N ASN A 339 -4.44 20.64 -1.49
CA ASN A 339 -3.26 21.44 -1.21
C ASN A 339 -3.58 22.94 -1.34
N LEU A 340 -4.38 23.29 -2.34
CA LEU A 340 -4.77 24.66 -2.64
C LEU A 340 -6.29 24.72 -2.91
N VAL A 341 -6.94 25.74 -2.40
CA VAL A 341 -8.35 26.09 -2.74
C VAL A 341 -8.35 27.52 -3.22
N VAL A 342 -8.95 27.77 -4.39
CA VAL A 342 -9.13 29.09 -4.98
C VAL A 342 -10.51 29.26 -5.59
N THR A 343 -10.82 30.45 -6.10
CA THR A 343 -12.06 30.72 -6.85
C THR A 343 -11.78 31.60 -8.04
N GLU A 344 -12.54 31.43 -9.11
CA GLU A 344 -12.67 32.43 -10.19
C GLU A 344 -13.76 33.47 -9.90
N THR A 345 -14.71 33.12 -9.00
CA THR A 345 -15.91 33.92 -8.73
C THR A 345 -15.83 34.59 -7.36
N ALA A 346 -15.19 35.75 -7.32
CA ALA A 346 -14.98 36.52 -6.07
C ALA A 346 -16.30 36.78 -5.28
N ARG A 347 -17.42 36.95 -5.96
CA ARG A 347 -18.74 37.19 -5.34
C ARG A 347 -19.19 36.09 -4.37
N LEU A 348 -18.71 34.83 -4.53
CA LEU A 348 -19.01 33.73 -3.61
C LEU A 348 -18.55 34.01 -2.18
N PHE A 349 -17.47 34.79 -2.02
CA PHE A 349 -16.85 35.08 -0.74
C PHE A 349 -17.01 36.53 -0.29
N ASN A 350 -17.69 37.34 -1.09
CA ASN A 350 -17.96 38.75 -0.81
C ASN A 350 -19.43 39.03 -0.41
N ALA A 351 -20.31 38.02 -0.54
CA ALA A 351 -21.71 38.13 -0.15
C ALA A 351 -21.89 38.15 1.38
N GLU A 352 -22.92 38.78 1.87
CA GLU A 352 -23.22 38.84 3.31
C GLU A 352 -23.50 37.46 3.92
N ALA A 353 -23.98 36.53 3.13
CA ALA A 353 -24.22 35.13 3.52
C ALA A 353 -22.93 34.32 3.77
N ALA A 354 -21.75 34.78 3.31
CA ALA A 354 -20.45 34.13 3.54
C ALA A 354 -19.76 34.65 4.81
N ALA A 355 -20.52 34.93 5.84
CA ALA A 355 -20.01 35.48 7.10
C ALA A 355 -18.97 34.56 7.77
N GLU A 356 -19.11 33.22 7.63
CA GLU A 356 -18.18 32.24 8.20
C GLU A 356 -17.49 31.42 7.09
N PRO A 357 -16.24 30.95 7.32
CA PRO A 357 -15.59 30.05 6.40
C PRO A 357 -16.43 28.77 6.27
N PRO A 358 -16.81 28.36 5.06
CA PRO A 358 -17.54 27.11 4.88
C PRO A 358 -16.76 25.94 5.49
N ALA A 359 -17.39 25.19 6.39
CA ALA A 359 -16.75 24.11 7.14
C ALA A 359 -16.13 23.05 6.22
N ASN A 360 -16.75 22.79 5.04
CA ASN A 360 -16.26 21.87 4.03
C ASN A 360 -14.93 22.30 3.41
N ILE A 361 -14.64 23.60 3.31
CA ILE A 361 -13.35 24.08 2.78
C ILE A 361 -12.23 23.67 3.75
N TYR A 362 -12.36 23.99 5.05
CA TYR A 362 -11.34 23.58 6.03
C TYR A 362 -11.22 22.06 6.14
N HIS A 363 -12.34 21.35 6.06
CA HIS A 363 -12.36 19.88 6.06
C HIS A 363 -11.59 19.29 4.88
N ALA A 364 -11.71 19.89 3.71
CA ALA A 364 -11.00 19.47 2.50
C ALA A 364 -9.52 19.84 2.51
N LEU A 365 -9.09 20.86 3.30
CA LEU A 365 -7.68 21.25 3.36
C LEU A 365 -6.80 20.13 3.90
N ARG A 366 -5.73 19.83 3.16
CA ARG A 366 -4.72 18.85 3.55
C ARG A 366 -3.96 19.34 4.79
N PRO A 367 -3.77 18.50 5.83
CA PRO A 367 -2.81 18.79 6.91
C PRO A 367 -1.41 19.09 6.36
N TYR A 368 -0.58 19.73 7.16
CA TYR A 368 0.78 20.15 6.79
C TYR A 368 0.81 21.19 5.65
N GLY A 369 -0.09 22.16 5.68
CA GLY A 369 0.01 23.37 4.88
C GLY A 369 -0.98 23.52 3.74
N GLY A 370 -2.05 22.72 3.66
CA GLY A 370 -3.15 22.98 2.70
C GLY A 370 -3.75 24.35 2.98
N THR A 371 -3.94 25.19 1.93
CA THR A 371 -4.32 26.59 2.07
C THR A 371 -5.44 26.96 1.11
N ALA A 372 -6.47 27.60 1.62
CA ALA A 372 -7.47 28.30 0.82
C ALA A 372 -7.03 29.77 0.64
N CYS A 373 -6.91 30.20 -0.62
CA CYS A 373 -6.54 31.54 -1.03
C CYS A 373 -7.75 32.23 -1.66
N LEU A 374 -8.49 32.97 -0.86
CA LEU A 374 -9.82 33.43 -1.23
C LEU A 374 -9.97 34.97 -1.10
N PRO A 375 -10.69 35.64 -2.01
CA PRO A 375 -10.90 37.07 -1.98
C PRO A 375 -12.03 37.46 -1.04
N VAL A 376 -11.83 37.29 0.28
CA VAL A 376 -12.84 37.63 1.30
C VAL A 376 -12.90 39.16 1.49
N ALA A 377 -14.10 39.70 1.50
CA ALA A 377 -14.33 41.12 1.74
C ALA A 377 -13.76 41.55 3.11
N LEU A 378 -13.26 42.78 3.21
CA LEU A 378 -12.61 43.32 4.40
C LEU A 378 -13.49 43.15 5.66
N LYS A 379 -14.80 43.48 5.59
CA LYS A 379 -15.78 43.31 6.67
C LYS A 379 -15.93 41.84 7.15
N GLY A 380 -15.70 40.87 6.28
CA GLY A 380 -15.79 39.43 6.62
C GLY A 380 -14.52 38.83 7.19
N ARG A 381 -13.37 39.49 7.06
CA ARG A 381 -12.08 38.92 7.45
C ARG A 381 -11.94 38.63 8.94
N GLN A 382 -12.53 39.50 9.78
CA GLN A 382 -12.51 39.29 11.23
C GLN A 382 -13.32 38.07 11.63
N VAL A 383 -14.51 37.88 11.05
CA VAL A 383 -15.35 36.68 11.28
C VAL A 383 -14.60 35.39 10.91
N TRP A 384 -13.86 35.42 9.81
CA TRP A 384 -13.02 34.28 9.40
C TRP A 384 -11.90 33.98 10.38
N LYS A 385 -11.23 35.01 10.92
CA LYS A 385 -10.19 34.87 11.96
C LYS A 385 -10.76 34.25 13.23
N ASP A 386 -11.92 34.76 13.69
CA ASP A 386 -12.58 34.28 14.91
C ASP A 386 -13.10 32.85 14.76
N SER A 387 -13.64 32.49 13.59
CA SER A 387 -14.07 31.13 13.29
C SER A 387 -12.90 30.18 13.16
N ALA A 388 -11.81 30.61 12.54
CA ALA A 388 -10.59 29.80 12.41
C ALA A 388 -9.91 29.52 13.75
N ALA A 389 -9.98 30.48 14.70
CA ALA A 389 -9.44 30.31 16.05
C ALA A 389 -10.08 29.14 16.82
N LYS A 390 -11.29 28.72 16.44
CA LYS A 390 -12.00 27.56 16.98
C LYS A 390 -11.59 26.24 16.34
N LEU A 391 -10.83 26.26 15.24
CA LEU A 391 -10.43 25.09 14.47
C LEU A 391 -9.02 24.67 14.87
N SER A 392 -8.81 23.37 15.10
CA SER A 392 -7.49 22.82 15.44
C SER A 392 -6.50 23.03 14.30
N ASN A 393 -5.36 23.69 14.58
CA ASN A 393 -4.29 23.90 13.61
C ASN A 393 -4.67 24.79 12.41
N ALA A 394 -5.70 25.61 12.52
CA ALA A 394 -6.03 26.62 11.54
C ALA A 394 -5.20 27.89 11.76
N GLN A 395 -4.77 28.48 10.68
CA GLN A 395 -4.10 29.77 10.66
C GLN A 395 -4.69 30.65 9.58
N VAL A 396 -5.04 31.88 9.93
CA VAL A 396 -5.51 32.88 8.97
C VAL A 396 -4.48 33.99 8.83
N ARG A 397 -4.13 34.30 7.57
CA ARG A 397 -3.18 35.36 7.21
C ARG A 397 -3.73 36.16 6.04
N GLU A 398 -3.49 37.47 6.06
CA GLU A 398 -3.81 38.34 4.94
C GLU A 398 -2.62 38.45 3.96
N SER A 399 -2.90 38.48 2.68
CA SER A 399 -1.89 38.66 1.63
C SER A 399 -2.52 39.45 0.46
N GLY A 400 -2.33 40.77 0.45
CA GLY A 400 -2.94 41.66 -0.52
C GLY A 400 -4.47 41.56 -0.50
N ARG A 401 -5.06 41.23 -1.65
CA ARG A 401 -6.51 41.07 -1.79
C ARG A 401 -7.06 39.75 -1.20
N TRP A 402 -6.19 38.77 -0.84
CA TRP A 402 -6.61 37.47 -0.37
C TRP A 402 -6.56 37.32 1.13
N LEU A 403 -7.47 36.53 1.64
CA LEU A 403 -7.41 35.91 2.94
C LEU A 403 -6.95 34.48 2.75
N LEU A 404 -5.91 34.07 3.47
CA LEU A 404 -5.32 32.74 3.41
C LEU A 404 -5.73 31.97 4.68
N LEU A 405 -6.56 30.94 4.52
CA LEU A 405 -6.89 30.00 5.57
C LEU A 405 -6.05 28.72 5.37
N SER A 406 -5.14 28.48 6.28
CA SER A 406 -4.21 27.32 6.19
C SER A 406 -4.49 26.31 7.28
N ARG A 407 -4.32 25.03 6.96
CA ARG A 407 -4.29 23.93 7.93
C ARG A 407 -2.84 23.54 8.18
N THR A 408 -2.28 24.01 9.29
CA THR A 408 -0.86 23.84 9.61
C THR A 408 -0.59 22.58 10.41
N GLY A 409 0.61 22.00 10.26
CA GLY A 409 1.05 20.84 11.05
C GLY A 409 0.22 19.58 10.91
N ALA A 410 0.40 18.67 11.85
CA ALA A 410 -0.28 17.38 11.93
C ALA A 410 -1.77 17.52 12.29
N LEU A 411 -2.54 16.48 12.08
CA LEU A 411 -3.87 16.38 12.72
C LEU A 411 -3.69 16.37 14.24
N ALA A 412 -4.55 17.08 14.94
CA ALA A 412 -4.52 17.10 16.41
C ALA A 412 -4.62 15.66 16.95
N GLN A 413 -3.81 15.33 17.93
CA GLN A 413 -3.71 14.00 18.53
C GLN A 413 -3.18 12.89 17.60
N SER A 414 -2.79 13.18 16.36
CA SER A 414 -2.11 12.20 15.53
C SER A 414 -0.61 12.12 15.84
N ALA A 415 -0.01 10.98 15.50
CA ALA A 415 1.43 10.76 15.69
C ALA A 415 2.05 10.03 14.52
N ASP A 416 3.39 10.13 14.41
CA ASP A 416 4.18 9.48 13.37
C ASP A 416 4.49 8.00 13.71
N TRP A 417 4.83 7.22 12.71
CA TRP A 417 5.53 5.95 12.79
C TRP A 417 6.96 6.14 12.24
N SER A 418 7.78 6.86 12.95
CA SER A 418 9.08 7.40 12.50
C SER A 418 10.20 6.36 12.46
N HIS A 419 10.15 5.34 13.32
CA HIS A 419 11.16 4.30 13.51
C HIS A 419 10.63 2.90 13.14
N ALA A 420 11.47 1.88 13.24
CA ALA A 420 11.10 0.50 12.93
C ALA A 420 9.92 -0.02 13.78
N ALA A 421 9.90 0.37 15.05
CA ALA A 421 8.89 -0.06 16.02
C ALA A 421 8.18 1.14 16.68
N GLY A 422 7.60 2.01 15.87
CA GLY A 422 6.87 3.20 16.33
C GLY A 422 7.75 4.44 16.42
N GLY A 423 8.06 4.87 17.63
CA GLY A 423 8.94 6.00 17.92
C GLY A 423 10.35 5.60 18.41
N SER A 424 11.12 6.57 18.90
CA SER A 424 12.47 6.38 19.43
C SER A 424 12.52 5.47 20.67
N GLY A 425 11.44 5.41 21.43
CA GLY A 425 11.28 4.52 22.60
C GLY A 425 11.06 3.05 22.28
N ASN A 426 10.98 2.67 20.99
CA ASN A 426 10.80 1.29 20.55
C ASN A 426 9.53 0.62 21.10
N SER A 427 8.48 1.37 21.35
CA SER A 427 7.24 0.93 22.02
C SER A 427 6.44 -0.13 21.24
N GLY A 428 6.67 -0.26 19.93
CA GLY A 428 5.83 -1.07 19.03
C GLY A 428 4.50 -0.40 18.69
N SER A 429 4.36 0.86 19.06
CA SER A 429 3.18 1.70 18.91
C SER A 429 3.53 3.06 18.28
N SER A 430 2.60 3.62 17.57
CA SER A 430 2.51 5.08 17.41
C SER A 430 1.71 5.65 18.60
N GLU A 431 1.98 6.87 18.99
CA GLU A 431 1.13 7.56 19.98
C GLU A 431 -0.08 8.24 19.32
N ASP A 432 -0.56 7.70 18.20
CA ASP A 432 -1.69 8.24 17.44
C ASP A 432 -3.02 7.99 18.17
N ARG A 433 -3.56 9.04 18.75
CA ARG A 433 -4.83 9.05 19.46
C ARG A 433 -6.01 9.53 18.59
N TYR A 434 -5.74 10.02 17.38
CA TYR A 434 -6.77 10.42 16.43
C TYR A 434 -7.45 9.21 15.79
N LEU A 435 -6.68 8.17 15.47
CA LEU A 435 -7.18 7.01 14.74
C LEU A 435 -7.98 6.07 15.65
N ARG A 436 -9.30 6.06 15.47
CA ARG A 436 -10.27 5.22 16.20
C ARG A 436 -11.23 4.52 15.25
N GLY A 437 -11.68 3.35 15.60
CA GLY A 437 -12.76 2.65 14.91
C GLY A 437 -14.15 3.28 15.14
N PRO A 438 -15.14 3.00 14.30
CA PRO A 438 -15.04 2.26 13.03
C PRO A 438 -14.41 3.10 11.92
N LEU A 439 -13.66 2.42 11.03
CA LEU A 439 -12.95 3.07 9.94
C LEU A 439 -13.76 3.09 8.63
N GLY A 440 -13.49 4.09 7.81
CA GLY A 440 -13.97 4.20 6.44
C GLY A 440 -12.82 4.44 5.46
N LEU A 441 -13.05 4.18 4.19
CA LEU A 441 -12.06 4.33 3.13
C LEU A 441 -11.85 5.81 2.82
N LEU A 442 -10.61 6.29 2.91
CA LEU A 442 -10.21 7.63 2.50
C LEU A 442 -9.80 7.65 1.02
N TRP A 443 -8.86 6.80 0.65
CA TRP A 443 -8.42 6.63 -0.73
C TRP A 443 -7.93 5.20 -0.97
N TYR A 444 -7.90 4.80 -2.25
CA TYR A 444 -7.22 3.58 -2.72
C TYR A 444 -6.54 3.84 -4.05
N ASP A 445 -5.40 3.20 -4.28
CA ASP A 445 -4.67 3.31 -5.53
C ASP A 445 -3.82 2.06 -5.79
N GLY A 446 -3.80 1.63 -7.05
CA GLY A 446 -2.94 0.54 -7.52
C GLY A 446 -1.59 1.00 -8.06
N SER A 447 -1.26 2.29 -7.97
CA SER A 447 -0.05 2.87 -8.56
C SER A 447 1.24 2.47 -7.82
N ILE A 448 1.13 2.05 -6.56
CA ILE A 448 2.27 1.56 -5.79
C ILE A 448 2.49 0.09 -6.17
N ARG A 449 3.19 -0.13 -7.27
CA ARG A 449 3.66 -1.46 -7.67
C ARG A 449 5.11 -1.59 -7.25
N TRP A 450 5.34 -2.39 -6.25
CA TRP A 450 6.66 -2.93 -6.01
C TRP A 450 6.78 -4.19 -6.85
N GLU A 451 7.53 -4.10 -7.92
CA GLU A 451 7.99 -5.29 -8.61
C GLU A 451 8.75 -6.13 -7.59
N ARG A 452 8.52 -7.43 -7.68
CA ARG A 452 9.03 -8.48 -6.82
C ARG A 452 10.50 -8.24 -6.45
N GLN A 453 10.75 -7.63 -5.30
CA GLN A 453 12.11 -7.62 -4.77
C GLN A 453 12.19 -8.59 -3.60
N PRO A 454 13.04 -9.60 -3.67
CA PRO A 454 13.36 -10.45 -2.53
C PRO A 454 14.27 -9.64 -1.59
N GLY A 455 13.71 -8.74 -0.82
CA GLY A 455 14.45 -7.89 0.08
C GLY A 455 13.52 -7.26 1.10
N LYS A 456 14.08 -6.77 2.15
CA LYS A 456 13.35 -6.15 3.26
C LYS A 456 12.87 -4.76 2.84
N THR A 457 11.63 -4.67 2.35
CA THR A 457 10.98 -3.38 2.19
C THR A 457 10.61 -2.83 3.56
N GLU A 458 11.08 -1.65 3.89
CA GLU A 458 10.79 -0.97 5.14
C GLU A 458 9.92 0.27 4.91
N VAL A 459 9.08 0.58 5.89
CA VAL A 459 8.14 1.70 5.83
C VAL A 459 8.26 2.55 7.09
N ARG A 460 8.22 3.87 6.91
CA ARG A 460 8.00 4.85 7.97
C ARG A 460 6.90 5.80 7.52
N VAL A 461 6.17 6.33 8.49
CA VAL A 461 5.12 7.33 8.26
C VAL A 461 5.44 8.53 9.12
N ALA A 462 5.72 9.66 8.49
CA ALA A 462 6.05 10.89 9.20
C ALA A 462 5.74 12.14 8.36
N GLY A 463 5.28 13.20 9.02
CA GLY A 463 5.05 14.49 8.39
C GLY A 463 4.06 14.44 7.21
N GLY A 464 3.02 13.62 7.30
CA GLY A 464 2.02 13.45 6.24
C GLY A 464 2.51 12.66 5.03
N ARG A 465 3.56 11.83 5.19
CA ARG A 465 4.15 11.02 4.12
C ARG A 465 4.39 9.58 4.56
N ILE A 466 4.15 8.66 3.66
CA ILE A 466 4.63 7.28 3.75
C ILE A 466 5.96 7.23 3.01
N PHE A 467 7.02 6.87 3.71
CA PHE A 467 8.33 6.60 3.12
C PHE A 467 8.53 5.09 3.00
N VAL A 468 8.85 4.66 1.80
CA VAL A 468 9.07 3.26 1.49
C VAL A 468 10.49 3.09 0.95
N ARG A 469 11.27 2.25 1.60
CA ARG A 469 12.61 1.88 1.18
C ARG A 469 12.64 0.45 0.65
N ALA A 470 13.19 0.29 -0.53
CA ALA A 470 13.62 -0.99 -1.12
C ALA A 470 15.04 -0.79 -1.70
N ASP A 471 15.23 -0.96 -3.00
CA ASP A 471 16.41 -0.53 -3.78
C ASP A 471 16.38 0.99 -4.06
N ARG A 472 15.25 1.59 -3.88
CA ARG A 472 14.95 3.02 -4.04
C ARG A 472 14.23 3.53 -2.80
N MET A 473 14.19 4.85 -2.65
CA MET A 473 13.36 5.52 -1.66
C MET A 473 12.18 6.21 -2.36
N LEU A 474 10.98 5.96 -1.85
CA LEU A 474 9.72 6.50 -2.37
C LEU A 474 8.98 7.25 -1.28
N ALA A 475 8.40 8.40 -1.61
CA ALA A 475 7.44 9.08 -0.75
C ALA A 475 6.05 9.18 -1.37
N ILE A 476 5.05 8.91 -0.54
CA ILE A 476 3.63 8.93 -0.88
C ILE A 476 2.91 9.84 0.11
N ASP A 477 1.97 10.61 -0.36
CA ASP A 477 1.09 11.41 0.49
C ASP A 477 0.10 10.51 1.25
N VAL A 478 0.07 10.58 2.58
CA VAL A 478 -0.82 9.74 3.40
C VAL A 478 -2.30 10.05 3.16
N PHE A 479 -2.64 11.30 2.78
CA PHE A 479 -4.03 11.78 2.67
C PHE A 479 -4.65 11.54 1.30
N THR A 480 -3.81 11.40 0.26
CA THR A 480 -4.28 11.31 -1.13
C THR A 480 -3.75 10.11 -1.90
N GLY A 481 -2.77 9.37 -1.36
CA GLY A 481 -2.11 8.27 -2.05
C GLY A 481 -1.18 8.69 -3.19
N ARG A 482 -1.05 10.00 -3.45
CA ARG A 482 -0.24 10.51 -4.54
C ARG A 482 1.24 10.28 -4.30
N ARG A 483 1.96 9.75 -5.30
CA ARG A 483 3.41 9.68 -5.26
C ARG A 483 4.00 11.09 -5.34
N LEU A 484 4.79 11.45 -4.33
CA LEU A 484 5.42 12.76 -4.22
C LEU A 484 6.76 12.79 -4.95
N TRP A 485 7.59 11.78 -4.73
CA TRP A 485 8.87 11.59 -5.38
C TRP A 485 9.32 10.12 -5.28
N ASP A 486 10.29 9.76 -6.13
CA ASP A 486 10.91 8.43 -6.23
C ASP A 486 12.39 8.64 -6.60
N GLN A 487 13.31 8.30 -5.69
CA GLN A 487 14.73 8.55 -5.83
C GLN A 487 15.53 7.25 -5.68
N PRO A 488 16.61 7.06 -6.45
CA PRO A 488 17.57 5.99 -6.17
C PRO A 488 18.19 6.22 -4.79
N LEU A 489 18.51 5.14 -4.07
CA LEU A 489 19.31 5.25 -2.86
C LEU A 489 20.75 5.65 -3.24
N PRO A 490 21.39 6.51 -2.44
CA PRO A 490 22.79 6.89 -2.68
C PRO A 490 23.71 5.66 -2.72
N GLN A 491 24.67 5.64 -3.65
CA GLN A 491 25.62 4.52 -3.82
C GLN A 491 26.53 4.26 -2.60
N ALA A 492 26.68 5.24 -1.70
CA ALA A 492 27.36 5.06 -0.41
C ALA A 492 26.76 3.94 0.45
N ALA A 493 25.55 3.53 0.13
CA ALA A 493 24.90 2.33 0.66
C ALA A 493 25.44 1.03 0.04
N GLY A 494 26.70 0.95 -0.35
CA GLY A 494 27.44 -0.15 -1.00
C GLY A 494 26.70 -1.51 -1.09
N ALA A 495 27.10 -2.45 -1.91
CA ALA A 495 26.47 -3.77 -2.12
C ALA A 495 26.21 -4.61 -0.85
N GLY A 496 26.51 -4.09 0.34
CA GLY A 496 26.15 -4.62 1.65
C GLY A 496 24.78 -4.13 2.10
N LYS A 497 24.13 -4.88 2.93
CA LYS A 497 22.80 -4.65 3.53
C LYS A 497 22.60 -3.19 3.89
N VAL A 498 21.76 -2.47 3.14
CA VAL A 498 21.30 -1.12 3.53
C VAL A 498 20.67 -1.22 4.91
N GLY A 499 21.17 -0.45 5.86
CA GLY A 499 20.74 -0.47 7.25
C GLY A 499 19.33 0.13 7.44
N GLU A 500 18.94 0.25 8.68
CA GLU A 500 17.67 0.86 9.10
C GLU A 500 17.59 2.34 8.67
N PHE A 501 16.37 2.88 8.54
CA PHE A 501 16.17 4.30 8.37
C PHE A 501 15.14 4.86 9.35
N VAL A 502 15.26 6.15 9.62
CA VAL A 502 14.34 6.94 10.45
C VAL A 502 13.84 8.11 9.63
N ALA A 503 12.57 8.45 9.74
CA ALA A 503 11.96 9.55 9.02
C ALA A 503 11.30 10.57 9.97
N THR A 504 11.45 11.85 9.63
CA THR A 504 10.77 12.97 10.26
C THR A 504 10.03 13.80 9.20
N ALA A 505 9.34 14.85 9.61
CA ALA A 505 8.66 15.74 8.68
C ALA A 505 9.63 16.48 7.73
N ASP A 506 10.88 16.69 8.14
CA ASP A 506 11.90 17.48 7.43
C ASP A 506 13.00 16.65 6.78
N ALA A 507 13.38 15.51 7.36
CA ALA A 507 14.54 14.72 6.91
C ALA A 507 14.33 13.21 7.05
N ILE A 508 15.13 12.45 6.30
CA ILE A 508 15.22 10.99 6.39
C ILE A 508 16.69 10.64 6.63
N TYR A 509 16.95 9.88 7.67
CA TYR A 509 18.28 9.40 8.05
C TYR A 509 18.42 7.93 7.67
N VAL A 510 19.37 7.60 6.82
CA VAL A 510 19.57 6.25 6.29
C VAL A 510 20.95 5.73 6.71
N ALA A 511 20.98 4.63 7.44
CA ALA A 511 22.23 3.95 7.74
C ALA A 511 22.80 3.29 6.47
N ALA A 512 24.03 3.62 6.10
CA ALA A 512 24.71 3.19 4.89
C ALA A 512 26.16 2.78 5.21
N GLY A 513 26.33 1.56 5.69
CA GLY A 513 27.64 1.07 6.15
C GLY A 513 28.16 1.90 7.33
N ARG A 514 29.26 2.62 7.13
CA ARG A 514 29.85 3.52 8.13
C ARG A 514 29.38 4.98 8.01
N SER A 515 28.34 5.23 7.23
CA SER A 515 27.81 6.57 7.02
C SER A 515 26.34 6.62 7.40
N CYS A 516 25.85 7.81 7.76
CA CYS A 516 24.45 8.14 7.79
C CYS A 516 24.16 9.16 6.69
N VAL A 517 23.36 8.76 5.70
CA VAL A 517 22.93 9.65 4.62
C VAL A 517 21.67 10.37 5.04
N VAL A 518 21.63 11.69 4.89
CA VAL A 518 20.49 12.54 5.22
C VAL A 518 19.82 13.01 3.94
N LEU A 519 18.54 12.65 3.76
CA LEU A 519 17.74 13.07 2.62
C LEU A 519 16.70 14.11 3.05
N ASP A 520 16.40 15.02 2.14
CA ASP A 520 15.26 15.93 2.29
C ASP A 520 13.94 15.18 2.20
N ALA A 521 13.10 15.25 3.22
CA ALA A 521 11.84 14.52 3.26
C ALA A 521 10.83 14.98 2.19
N ARG A 522 10.93 16.21 1.68
CA ARG A 522 10.02 16.77 0.66
C ARG A 522 10.39 16.38 -0.76
N THR A 523 11.68 16.16 -1.04
CA THR A 523 12.21 15.96 -2.39
C THR A 523 12.94 14.64 -2.59
N GLY A 524 13.35 13.97 -1.51
CA GLY A 524 14.20 12.78 -1.54
C GLY A 524 15.65 13.05 -1.92
N LYS A 525 16.04 14.30 -2.17
CA LYS A 525 17.42 14.67 -2.50
C LYS A 525 18.31 14.58 -1.29
N GLN A 526 19.56 14.13 -1.47
CA GLN A 526 20.55 14.12 -0.41
C GLN A 526 20.87 15.55 0.03
N ARG A 527 20.85 15.80 1.35
CA ARG A 527 21.25 17.06 1.99
C ARG A 527 22.70 16.99 2.48
N SER A 528 23.02 15.89 3.17
CA SER A 528 24.32 15.69 3.80
C SER A 528 24.62 14.21 3.98
N GLN A 529 25.83 13.91 4.41
CA GLN A 529 26.28 12.57 4.77
C GLN A 529 27.22 12.68 5.98
N PHE A 530 26.91 11.97 7.06
CA PHE A 530 27.72 11.92 8.25
C PHE A 530 28.62 10.69 8.21
N GLN A 531 29.93 10.88 8.25
CA GLN A 531 30.91 9.81 8.33
C GLN A 531 31.22 9.48 9.79
N MET A 532 31.26 8.19 10.10
CA MET A 532 31.63 7.73 11.43
C MET A 532 33.15 7.74 11.60
N PRO A 533 33.67 8.10 12.79
CA PRO A 533 35.10 8.14 13.07
C PRO A 533 35.79 6.79 12.76
N GLU A 534 36.94 6.82 12.10
CA GLU A 534 37.66 5.60 11.67
C GLU A 534 38.00 4.66 12.82
N LYS A 535 38.24 5.22 14.00
CA LYS A 535 38.59 4.48 15.22
C LYS A 535 37.48 3.56 15.73
N ILE A 536 36.21 3.78 15.33
CA ILE A 536 35.07 2.98 15.73
C ILE A 536 34.77 1.96 14.65
N GLY A 537 35.02 0.67 14.91
CA GLY A 537 34.79 -0.42 13.96
C GLY A 537 33.30 -0.79 13.78
N GLY A 538 32.95 -1.37 12.61
CA GLY A 538 31.60 -1.90 12.36
C GLY A 538 30.74 -1.02 11.43
N SER A 539 29.47 -1.40 11.28
CA SER A 539 28.47 -0.67 10.49
C SER A 539 27.39 -0.08 11.39
N LEU A 540 26.81 1.04 10.97
CA LEU A 540 25.69 1.67 11.67
C LEU A 540 24.47 0.74 11.67
N VAL A 541 23.87 0.57 12.83
CA VAL A 541 22.65 -0.21 13.04
C VAL A 541 21.73 0.48 14.06
N HIS A 542 20.42 0.25 13.93
CA HIS A 542 19.40 0.70 14.87
C HIS A 542 19.42 2.20 15.17
N LEU A 543 19.18 3.01 14.13
CA LEU A 543 19.04 4.46 14.28
C LEU A 543 17.89 4.82 15.23
N ARG A 544 18.17 5.76 16.19
CA ARG A 544 17.18 6.38 17.05
C ARG A 544 17.35 7.89 16.99
N LEU A 545 16.27 8.58 16.69
CA LEU A 545 16.24 10.03 16.63
C LEU A 545 15.29 10.57 17.70
N TRP A 546 15.81 11.40 18.59
CA TRP A 546 15.02 12.10 19.59
C TRP A 546 15.48 13.57 19.68
N LYS A 547 14.58 14.50 19.39
CA LYS A 547 14.89 15.94 19.28
C LYS A 547 16.11 16.19 18.37
N ASN A 548 17.20 16.74 18.86
CA ASN A 548 18.42 17.02 18.10
C ASN A 548 19.49 15.91 18.18
N TYR A 549 19.18 14.78 18.79
CA TYR A 549 20.13 13.71 19.01
C TYR A 549 19.85 12.52 18.08
N LEU A 550 20.84 12.12 17.29
CA LEU A 550 20.84 10.90 16.50
C LEU A 550 21.72 9.85 17.16
N VAL A 551 21.11 8.80 17.68
CA VAL A 551 21.79 7.73 18.42
C VAL A 551 21.85 6.47 17.57
N SER A 552 22.98 5.81 17.55
CA SER A 552 23.17 4.52 16.87
C SER A 552 24.31 3.74 17.56
N TYR A 553 24.64 2.55 17.02
CA TYR A 553 25.85 1.87 17.46
C TYR A 553 26.56 1.18 16.31
N LEU A 554 27.87 0.97 16.46
CA LEU A 554 28.77 0.21 15.59
C LEU A 554 29.49 -0.83 16.45
N GLY A 555 29.31 -2.12 16.14
CA GLY A 555 29.83 -3.18 17.02
C GLY A 555 29.25 -3.06 18.41
N LYS A 556 30.10 -2.79 19.41
CA LYS A 556 29.70 -2.54 20.81
C LYS A 556 29.70 -1.07 21.22
N THR A 557 30.07 -0.16 20.32
CA THR A 557 30.20 1.27 20.62
C THR A 557 28.93 2.01 20.24
N VAL A 558 28.21 2.54 21.21
CA VAL A 558 27.08 3.45 21.06
C VAL A 558 27.59 4.85 20.81
N ILE A 559 27.02 5.56 19.87
CA ILE A 559 27.37 6.93 19.50
C ILE A 559 26.13 7.82 19.52
N CYS A 560 26.35 9.06 19.87
CA CYS A 560 25.37 10.12 19.73
C CYS A 560 25.93 11.25 18.86
N LEU A 561 25.15 11.62 17.86
CA LEU A 561 25.48 12.69 16.93
C LEU A 561 24.48 13.83 17.08
N ASP A 562 24.93 15.05 16.85
CA ASP A 562 24.01 16.13 16.52
C ASP A 562 23.35 15.85 15.19
N ARG A 563 22.02 15.88 15.13
CA ARG A 563 21.26 15.48 13.92
C ARG A 563 21.40 16.44 12.74
N GLN A 564 21.82 17.68 12.98
CA GLN A 564 21.93 18.69 11.92
C GLN A 564 23.32 18.69 11.29
N SER A 565 24.34 18.69 12.14
CA SER A 565 25.75 18.76 11.72
C SER A 565 26.39 17.39 11.49
N GLY A 566 25.87 16.34 12.12
CA GLY A 566 26.51 15.02 12.15
C GLY A 566 27.73 14.94 13.06
N GLN A 567 28.01 16.00 13.86
CA GLN A 567 29.12 16.02 14.81
C GLN A 567 28.91 14.96 15.88
N LEU A 568 29.95 14.19 16.17
CA LEU A 568 29.97 13.25 17.30
C LEU A 568 29.98 14.04 18.60
N LEU A 569 28.93 13.87 19.41
CA LEU A 569 28.82 14.49 20.73
C LEU A 569 29.50 13.65 21.80
N TRP A 570 29.27 12.33 21.75
CA TRP A 570 29.88 11.39 22.68
C TRP A 570 29.82 9.95 22.13
N SER A 571 30.62 9.06 22.72
CA SER A 571 30.56 7.62 22.51
C SER A 571 30.62 6.87 23.83
N PHE A 572 29.99 5.69 23.88
CA PHE A 572 29.94 4.80 25.01
C PHE A 572 30.20 3.36 24.55
N GLU A 573 31.07 2.63 25.24
CA GLU A 573 31.41 1.24 24.90
C GLU A 573 30.66 0.27 25.82
N ALA A 574 29.76 -0.53 25.26
CA ALA A 574 29.09 -1.61 25.98
C ALA A 574 30.02 -2.85 26.08
N SER A 575 29.68 -3.78 26.96
CA SER A 575 30.50 -5.00 27.11
C SER A 575 30.27 -5.97 25.92
N ARG A 576 29.13 -5.92 25.25
CA ARG A 576 28.71 -6.85 24.19
C ARG A 576 28.28 -6.13 22.91
N PRO A 577 28.38 -6.77 21.71
CA PRO A 577 28.11 -6.11 20.44
C PRO A 577 26.63 -6.15 20.01
N GLU A 578 25.81 -6.99 20.63
CA GLU A 578 24.39 -7.05 20.29
C GLU A 578 23.57 -6.25 21.29
N LEU A 579 23.02 -5.13 20.83
CA LEU A 579 22.38 -4.15 21.66
C LEU A 579 20.94 -3.88 21.23
N SER A 580 20.07 -3.60 22.20
CA SER A 580 18.78 -2.95 21.98
C SER A 580 18.86 -1.52 22.45
N LEU A 581 18.34 -0.59 21.64
CA LEU A 581 18.31 0.84 21.95
C LEU A 581 16.88 1.35 22.09
N ALA A 582 16.64 2.15 23.11
CA ALA A 582 15.47 3.01 23.23
C ALA A 582 15.91 4.41 23.67
N VAL A 583 15.24 5.46 23.23
CA VAL A 583 15.63 6.85 23.51
C VAL A 583 14.40 7.67 23.83
N GLY A 584 14.48 8.48 24.87
CA GLY A 584 13.45 9.42 25.30
C GLY A 584 13.68 9.89 26.73
N GLY A 585 12.91 10.86 27.22
CA GLY A 585 13.03 11.36 28.59
C GLY A 585 14.43 11.81 28.97
N GLN A 586 15.20 12.40 28.05
CA GLN A 586 16.60 12.80 28.20
C GLN A 586 17.58 11.64 28.48
N ARG A 587 17.19 10.41 28.15
CA ARG A 587 18.00 9.19 28.35
C ARG A 587 18.20 8.42 27.05
N VAL A 588 19.35 7.78 26.97
CA VAL A 588 19.62 6.69 26.01
C VAL A 588 19.69 5.40 26.80
N PHE A 589 18.75 4.51 26.55
CA PHE A 589 18.69 3.21 27.17
C PHE A 589 19.32 2.18 26.24
N ILE A 590 20.23 1.38 26.78
CA ILE A 590 21.01 0.37 26.08
C ILE A 590 20.83 -0.95 26.82
N SER A 591 20.31 -2.00 26.20
CA SER A 591 20.33 -3.34 26.77
C SER A 591 21.19 -4.26 25.95
N GLU A 592 22.11 -4.94 26.58
CA GLU A 592 22.87 -6.03 25.98
C GLU A 592 21.94 -7.22 25.75
N LEU A 593 21.99 -7.80 24.54
CA LEU A 593 21.12 -8.91 24.17
C LEU A 593 21.87 -10.24 24.30
N LEU A 594 21.15 -11.27 24.72
CA LEU A 594 21.65 -12.65 24.71
C LEU A 594 21.52 -13.21 23.29
N ASN A 595 22.64 -13.52 22.66
CA ASN A 595 22.63 -14.19 21.35
C ASN A 595 22.39 -15.69 21.55
N THR A 596 21.15 -16.12 21.39
CA THR A 596 20.82 -17.56 21.42
C THR A 596 21.01 -18.15 20.01
N ARG A 597 22.22 -18.51 19.63
CA ARG A 597 22.41 -19.50 18.56
C ARG A 597 21.85 -20.83 19.04
N ARG A 598 21.10 -21.50 18.17
CA ARG A 598 20.45 -22.78 18.47
C ARG A 598 21.52 -23.81 18.90
N GLY A 599 21.55 -24.19 20.18
CA GLY A 599 22.43 -25.26 20.70
C GLY A 599 23.54 -24.81 21.65
N GLU A 600 23.74 -23.53 21.89
CA GLU A 600 24.73 -23.05 22.85
C GLU A 600 24.06 -22.72 24.20
N THR A 601 24.60 -23.27 25.28
CA THR A 601 24.26 -22.89 26.65
C THR A 601 24.90 -21.53 26.93
N ILE A 602 24.09 -20.46 26.92
CA ILE A 602 24.61 -19.12 27.12
C ILE A 602 24.56 -18.80 28.61
N GLU A 603 25.67 -18.32 29.14
CA GLU A 603 25.73 -17.72 30.47
C GLU A 603 24.78 -16.52 30.53
N LYS A 604 23.71 -16.68 31.31
CA LYS A 604 22.70 -15.65 31.53
C LYS A 604 23.17 -14.58 32.52
N SER A 605 24.32 -14.77 33.15
CA SER A 605 24.89 -13.86 34.14
C SER A 605 25.61 -12.70 33.47
N GLY A 606 25.50 -11.52 34.03
CA GLY A 606 26.29 -10.34 33.67
C GLY A 606 25.80 -9.49 32.49
N VAL A 607 24.58 -9.74 31.98
CA VAL A 607 23.98 -8.90 30.93
C VAL A 607 23.37 -7.64 31.55
N LYS A 608 23.75 -6.47 31.00
CA LYS A 608 23.41 -5.17 31.61
C LYS A 608 22.44 -4.35 30.75
N THR A 609 21.66 -3.55 31.42
CA THR A 609 20.97 -2.40 30.85
C THR A 609 21.62 -1.13 31.41
N TYR A 610 21.94 -0.20 30.53
CA TYR A 610 22.50 1.11 30.88
C TYR A 610 21.50 2.21 30.54
N ALA A 611 21.44 3.24 31.34
CA ALA A 611 20.81 4.49 30.99
C ALA A 611 21.86 5.60 31.02
N LEU A 612 22.06 6.25 29.90
CA LEU A 612 22.99 7.35 29.74
C LEU A 612 22.23 8.66 29.61
N ASP A 613 22.80 9.73 30.15
CA ASP A 613 22.33 11.08 29.86
C ASP A 613 22.56 11.38 28.38
N ILE A 614 21.53 11.81 27.66
CA ILE A 614 21.59 11.97 26.21
C ILE A 614 22.52 13.10 25.75
N ALA A 615 22.68 14.14 26.56
CA ALA A 615 23.52 15.26 26.19
C ALA A 615 25.02 14.98 26.40
N THR A 616 25.35 14.21 27.44
CA THR A 616 26.73 14.02 27.88
C THR A 616 27.28 12.63 27.68
N GLY A 617 26.42 11.62 27.44
CA GLY A 617 26.82 10.21 27.36
C GLY A 617 27.24 9.61 28.71
N LYS A 618 27.15 10.32 29.79
CA LYS A 618 27.49 9.82 31.12
C LYS A 618 26.43 8.83 31.60
N GLN A 619 26.89 7.73 32.20
CA GLN A 619 25.99 6.74 32.79
C GLN A 619 25.26 7.33 33.99
N ALA A 620 23.92 7.35 33.90
CA ALA A 620 23.04 7.79 34.99
C ALA A 620 22.75 6.63 35.95
N TRP A 621 22.42 5.45 35.36
CA TRP A 621 22.19 4.24 36.16
C TRP A 621 22.43 2.99 35.32
N GLN A 622 22.45 1.83 35.97
CA GLN A 622 22.47 0.52 35.30
C GLN A 622 21.57 -0.47 36.02
N GLY A 623 21.10 -1.47 35.28
CA GLY A 623 20.24 -2.55 35.75
C GLY A 623 20.50 -3.86 35.01
N ALA A 624 19.68 -4.88 35.27
CA ALA A 624 19.74 -6.14 34.56
C ALA A 624 19.25 -6.00 33.10
N GLY A 625 19.96 -6.61 32.16
CA GLY A 625 19.70 -6.59 30.72
C GLY A 625 19.07 -7.89 30.18
N GLY A 626 19.22 -8.10 28.88
CA GLY A 626 18.92 -9.38 28.21
C GLY A 626 17.68 -9.38 27.28
N ALA A 627 16.95 -8.28 27.17
CA ALA A 627 15.78 -8.17 26.29
C ALA A 627 15.76 -6.91 25.43
N GLU A 628 14.93 -6.93 24.41
CA GLU A 628 14.57 -5.70 23.68
C GLU A 628 13.91 -4.70 24.62
N LEU A 629 14.38 -3.48 24.58
CA LEU A 629 13.86 -2.39 25.40
C LEU A 629 12.62 -1.77 24.75
N ARG A 630 11.71 -1.32 25.62
CA ARG A 630 10.57 -0.48 25.26
C ARG A 630 10.42 0.61 26.31
N TYR A 631 10.29 1.83 25.84
CA TYR A 631 10.17 2.99 26.72
C TYR A 631 8.92 3.78 26.40
N SER A 632 8.17 4.12 27.46
CA SER A 632 7.06 5.06 27.42
C SER A 632 7.53 6.40 27.94
N GLU A 633 7.66 7.39 27.07
CA GLU A 633 8.06 8.76 27.46
C GLU A 633 6.96 9.44 28.30
N THR A 634 5.68 9.18 28.01
CA THR A 634 4.55 9.74 28.74
C THR A 634 4.52 9.31 30.22
N HIS A 635 4.93 8.08 30.51
CA HIS A 635 4.91 7.52 31.87
C HIS A 635 6.29 7.43 32.52
N ASP A 636 7.34 7.79 31.80
CA ASP A 636 8.74 7.58 32.18
C ASP A 636 9.03 6.13 32.63
N LEU A 637 8.53 5.14 31.87
CA LEU A 637 8.67 3.72 32.20
C LEU A 637 9.46 2.97 31.13
N LEU A 638 10.57 2.34 31.56
CA LEU A 638 11.38 1.44 30.75
C LEU A 638 11.06 -0.02 31.05
N LEU A 639 10.57 -0.73 30.04
CA LEU A 639 10.32 -2.17 30.11
C LEU A 639 11.59 -2.93 29.71
N THR A 640 12.00 -3.84 30.59
CA THR A 640 13.07 -4.82 30.36
C THR A 640 12.56 -6.25 30.55
N ALA A 641 13.43 -7.24 30.38
CA ALA A 641 13.05 -8.63 30.62
C ALA A 641 12.62 -8.95 32.06
N THR A 642 13.17 -8.22 33.04
CA THR A 642 13.10 -8.59 34.46
C THR A 642 12.30 -7.61 35.31
N ALA A 643 12.19 -6.35 34.87
CA ALA A 643 11.55 -5.29 35.64
C ALA A 643 11.07 -4.16 34.74
N ILE A 644 10.19 -3.33 35.28
CA ILE A 644 9.85 -2.01 34.76
C ILE A 644 10.57 -1.01 35.65
N TYR A 645 11.43 -0.21 35.02
CA TYR A 645 12.21 0.84 35.71
C TYR A 645 11.59 2.22 35.41
N LYS A 646 11.74 3.16 36.32
CA LYS A 646 11.62 4.57 35.99
C LYS A 646 12.81 4.96 35.12
N GLY A 647 12.53 5.61 34.00
CA GLY A 647 13.56 5.93 33.01
C GLY A 647 14.59 6.92 33.55
N LEU A 648 14.15 7.91 34.31
CA LEU A 648 14.98 8.98 34.77
C LEU A 648 16.06 8.53 35.79
N ASP A 649 15.67 7.73 36.78
CA ASP A 649 16.52 7.43 37.95
C ASP A 649 16.86 5.94 38.12
N GLY A 650 16.27 5.05 37.33
CA GLY A 650 16.48 3.61 37.37
C GLY A 650 15.86 2.90 38.56
N THR A 651 15.00 3.57 39.33
CA THR A 651 14.26 2.91 40.39
C THR A 651 13.31 1.86 39.83
N VAL A 652 13.25 0.69 40.47
CA VAL A 652 12.33 -0.37 40.06
C VAL A 652 10.90 0.06 40.38
N HIS A 653 10.16 0.42 39.32
CA HIS A 653 8.74 0.72 39.43
C HIS A 653 7.96 -0.54 39.80
N ARG A 654 8.30 -1.65 39.14
CA ARG A 654 7.69 -2.97 39.42
C ARG A 654 8.56 -4.11 38.91
N LYS A 655 8.60 -5.22 39.64
CA LYS A 655 9.11 -6.48 39.14
C LYS A 655 8.15 -6.95 38.05
N SER A 656 8.68 -7.59 37.01
CA SER A 656 7.95 -7.93 35.77
C SER A 656 6.50 -8.33 36.02
N VAL A 657 5.60 -7.84 35.16
CA VAL A 657 4.15 -8.18 35.16
C VAL A 657 3.89 -9.67 34.87
N ILE A 658 4.88 -10.37 34.37
CA ILE A 658 4.77 -11.76 33.96
C ILE A 658 4.99 -12.60 35.22
N ALA A 659 3.87 -13.02 35.78
CA ALA A 659 3.85 -13.93 36.90
C ALA A 659 4.43 -15.29 36.47
N ASP A 660 5.37 -15.80 37.27
CA ASP A 660 5.96 -17.12 37.22
C ASP A 660 6.85 -17.44 36.01
N PRO A 661 8.15 -17.06 36.07
CA PRO A 661 9.12 -17.41 35.03
C PRO A 661 9.38 -18.93 34.90
N THR A 662 8.81 -19.76 35.79
CA THR A 662 8.99 -21.21 35.78
C THR A 662 7.96 -21.93 34.92
N LYS A 663 6.81 -21.31 34.62
CA LYS A 663 5.70 -21.94 33.89
C LYS A 663 5.57 -21.54 32.44
N ASP A 664 6.03 -20.34 32.06
CA ASP A 664 6.04 -19.91 30.67
C ASP A 664 7.47 -19.97 30.13
N LYS A 665 7.70 -20.79 29.11
CA LYS A 665 8.91 -20.73 28.30
C LYS A 665 8.93 -19.38 27.62
N TRP A 666 9.48 -18.41 28.31
CA TRP A 666 9.65 -17.05 27.85
C TRP A 666 10.43 -17.02 26.55
N ASN A 667 9.74 -16.68 25.46
CA ASN A 667 10.39 -16.48 24.19
C ASN A 667 10.86 -15.02 24.15
N TYR A 668 12.16 -14.78 24.33
CA TYR A 668 12.84 -13.47 24.34
C TYR A 668 12.50 -12.53 23.15
N LYS A 669 11.78 -13.04 22.14
CA LYS A 669 11.31 -12.30 20.97
C LYS A 669 9.95 -11.61 21.17
N SER A 670 9.28 -11.79 22.27
CA SER A 670 7.95 -11.22 22.52
C SER A 670 7.97 -10.26 23.72
N SER A 671 8.77 -9.22 23.65
CA SER A 671 8.59 -8.09 24.52
C SER A 671 7.20 -7.48 24.28
N GLY A 672 6.51 -7.05 25.33
CA GLY A 672 5.17 -6.45 25.23
C GLY A 672 5.13 -5.25 24.30
N TYR A 673 3.92 -4.78 23.99
CA TYR A 673 3.70 -3.55 23.22
C TYR A 673 3.13 -2.50 24.17
N ILE A 674 3.61 -1.25 24.10
CA ILE A 674 3.02 -0.15 24.86
C ILE A 674 2.04 0.57 23.94
N ALA A 675 0.75 0.53 24.28
CA ALA A 675 -0.33 1.17 23.53
C ALA A 675 -1.00 2.23 24.46
N GLY A 676 -0.50 3.45 24.41
CA GLY A 676 -0.91 4.51 25.33
C GLY A 676 -0.68 4.11 26.79
N ASP A 677 -1.76 4.04 27.59
CA ASP A 677 -1.72 3.68 29.01
C ASP A 677 -1.75 2.16 29.25
N SER A 678 -1.74 1.38 28.21
CA SER A 678 -1.87 -0.08 28.27
C SER A 678 -0.58 -0.79 27.84
N LEU A 679 -0.31 -1.91 28.50
CA LEU A 679 0.73 -2.87 28.16
C LEU A 679 0.09 -4.15 27.61
N LEU A 680 0.38 -4.48 26.36
CA LEU A 680 -0.07 -5.72 25.72
C LEU A 680 1.04 -6.75 25.79
N ILE A 681 0.80 -7.86 26.48
CA ILE A 681 1.76 -8.96 26.60
C ILE A 681 1.21 -10.17 25.87
N GLY A 682 1.96 -10.67 24.89
CA GLY A 682 1.54 -11.84 24.13
C GLY A 682 2.36 -12.06 22.87
N GLY A 683 1.88 -13.02 22.08
CA GLY A 683 2.48 -13.36 20.78
C GLY A 683 1.86 -12.57 19.62
N SER A 684 2.05 -13.08 18.42
CA SER A 684 1.53 -12.48 17.19
C SER A 684 0.05 -12.83 16.89
N ASP A 685 -0.58 -13.68 17.69
CA ASP A 685 -1.97 -14.17 17.56
C ASP A 685 -2.73 -14.20 18.88
N ASN A 686 -2.18 -13.60 19.89
CA ASN A 686 -2.83 -13.43 21.19
C ASN A 686 -2.16 -12.31 21.99
N PHE A 687 -2.90 -11.71 22.92
CA PHE A 687 -2.36 -10.85 23.98
C PHE A 687 -3.28 -10.79 25.18
N THR A 688 -2.71 -10.41 26.32
CA THR A 688 -3.43 -9.95 27.51
C THR A 688 -3.07 -8.47 27.72
N MET A 689 -4.04 -7.66 28.05
CA MET A 689 -3.86 -6.23 28.26
C MET A 689 -3.80 -5.93 29.76
N TYR A 690 -2.84 -5.11 30.13
CA TYR A 690 -2.60 -4.65 31.50
C TYR A 690 -2.53 -3.13 31.52
N GLN A 691 -2.95 -2.51 32.60
CA GLN A 691 -2.65 -1.10 32.88
C GLN A 691 -1.14 -0.94 33.04
N LEU A 692 -0.52 -0.07 32.25
CA LEU A 692 0.94 0.08 32.21
C LEU A 692 1.54 0.45 33.57
N THR A 693 0.94 1.41 34.29
CA THR A 693 1.42 1.92 35.57
C THR A 693 1.11 0.99 36.73
N SER A 694 -0.12 0.56 36.90
CA SER A 694 -0.55 -0.26 38.04
C SER A 694 -0.32 -1.76 37.83
N GLY A 695 -0.26 -2.24 36.59
CA GLY A 695 -0.19 -3.64 36.18
C GLY A 695 -1.46 -4.44 36.45
N VAL A 696 -2.54 -3.77 36.72
CA VAL A 696 -3.86 -4.42 36.80
C VAL A 696 -4.19 -5.01 35.44
N GLN A 697 -4.60 -6.27 35.44
CA GLN A 697 -5.03 -6.94 34.22
C GLN A 697 -6.37 -6.37 33.77
N LEU A 698 -6.42 -5.85 32.54
CA LEU A 698 -7.61 -5.22 31.95
C LEU A 698 -8.46 -6.21 31.18
N THR A 699 -7.84 -7.22 30.56
CA THR A 699 -8.57 -8.22 29.76
C THR A 699 -8.15 -9.64 30.09
N LYS A 700 -9.05 -10.60 29.87
CA LYS A 700 -8.64 -12.01 29.70
C LYS A 700 -7.75 -12.12 28.46
N LYS A 701 -7.04 -13.26 28.33
CA LYS A 701 -6.23 -13.54 27.13
C LYS A 701 -7.13 -13.53 25.89
N ILE A 702 -6.85 -12.61 24.97
CA ILE A 702 -7.51 -12.52 23.67
C ILE A 702 -6.67 -13.34 22.70
N SER A 703 -7.28 -14.28 22.00
CA SER A 703 -6.61 -15.14 21.03
C SER A 703 -7.41 -15.22 19.73
N TRP A 704 -6.71 -15.31 18.60
CA TRP A 704 -7.36 -15.42 17.31
C TRP A 704 -6.57 -16.28 16.33
N PHE A 705 -7.26 -16.74 15.31
CA PHE A 705 -6.63 -17.50 14.24
C PHE A 705 -5.99 -16.55 13.21
N ARG A 706 -4.72 -16.24 13.39
CA ARG A 706 -3.99 -15.28 12.57
C ARG A 706 -3.76 -15.75 11.14
N ARG A 707 -3.35 -16.98 10.94
CA ARG A 707 -3.05 -17.59 9.65
C ARG A 707 -1.97 -16.84 8.84
N GLY A 708 -0.73 -16.92 9.28
CA GLY A 708 0.44 -16.34 8.59
C GLY A 708 1.36 -15.54 9.49
N CYS A 709 2.46 -15.05 8.94
CA CYS A 709 3.45 -14.26 9.66
C CYS A 709 3.03 -12.79 9.62
N THR A 710 2.81 -12.16 10.76
CA THR A 710 2.54 -10.72 10.85
C THR A 710 2.70 -10.30 12.31
N PRO A 711 3.77 -9.57 12.67
CA PRO A 711 3.90 -9.00 14.00
C PRO A 711 2.76 -8.01 14.26
N LEU A 712 2.47 -7.74 15.51
CA LEU A 712 1.50 -6.70 15.85
C LEU A 712 2.11 -5.33 15.65
N ARG A 713 1.27 -4.34 15.33
CA ARG A 713 1.55 -2.92 15.45
C ARG A 713 0.39 -2.28 16.20
N THR A 714 0.68 -1.30 17.03
CA THR A 714 -0.34 -0.74 17.90
C THR A 714 -0.42 0.79 17.80
N SER A 715 -1.54 1.32 18.23
CA SER A 715 -1.75 2.69 18.69
C SER A 715 -2.55 2.63 19.98
N PRO A 716 -2.78 3.73 20.69
CA PRO A 716 -3.54 3.69 21.95
C PRO A 716 -4.91 3.01 21.86
N TYR A 717 -5.55 3.01 20.68
CA TYR A 717 -6.92 2.50 20.49
C TYR A 717 -7.01 1.30 19.55
N MET A 718 -5.87 0.80 19.03
CA MET A 718 -5.96 -0.20 17.97
C MET A 718 -4.73 -1.11 17.93
N VAL A 719 -4.97 -2.39 17.65
CA VAL A 719 -3.93 -3.37 17.30
C VAL A 719 -4.15 -3.79 15.84
N THR A 720 -3.16 -3.58 15.00
CA THR A 720 -3.19 -4.09 13.63
C THR A 720 -2.56 -5.47 13.53
N THR A 721 -3.20 -6.36 12.80
CA THR A 721 -2.82 -7.77 12.73
C THR A 721 -3.35 -8.44 11.45
N ARG A 722 -3.30 -9.75 11.43
CA ARG A 722 -4.10 -10.61 10.54
C ARG A 722 -5.19 -11.33 11.33
N TYR A 723 -6.34 -11.46 10.71
CA TYR A 723 -7.42 -12.31 11.15
C TYR A 723 -7.85 -13.22 10.01
N GLN A 724 -7.83 -14.52 10.21
CA GLN A 724 -8.14 -15.54 9.19
C GLN A 724 -7.37 -15.34 7.85
N GLY A 725 -6.13 -14.84 7.93
CA GLY A 725 -5.28 -14.60 6.76
C GLY A 725 -5.42 -13.23 6.09
N GLN A 726 -6.38 -12.41 6.49
CA GLN A 726 -6.61 -11.07 5.97
C GLN A 726 -6.03 -10.00 6.88
N ALA A 727 -5.81 -8.81 6.37
CA ALA A 727 -5.51 -7.66 7.21
C ALA A 727 -6.70 -7.37 8.13
N ALA A 728 -6.41 -6.98 9.35
CA ALA A 728 -7.43 -6.68 10.34
C ALA A 728 -6.89 -5.72 11.39
N TYR A 729 -7.78 -5.08 12.09
CA TYR A 729 -7.46 -4.43 13.35
C TYR A 729 -8.39 -4.90 14.46
N ILE A 730 -7.91 -4.81 15.68
CA ILE A 730 -8.68 -5.00 16.90
C ILE A 730 -8.86 -3.60 17.50
N ASP A 731 -10.08 -3.19 17.69
CA ASP A 731 -10.43 -1.99 18.42
C ASP A 731 -10.24 -2.25 19.92
N LEU A 732 -9.38 -1.48 20.59
CA LEU A 732 -9.01 -1.72 21.99
C LEU A 732 -10.05 -1.19 22.98
N ASP A 733 -10.95 -0.32 22.57
CA ASP A 733 -12.04 0.16 23.42
C ASP A 733 -13.17 -0.88 23.48
N THR A 734 -13.46 -1.55 22.36
CA THR A 734 -14.57 -2.52 22.24
C THR A 734 -14.11 -3.97 22.20
N MET A 735 -12.82 -4.22 22.05
CA MET A 735 -12.21 -5.55 21.82
C MET A 735 -12.76 -6.29 20.59
N GLN A 736 -13.34 -5.57 19.65
CA GLN A 736 -13.91 -6.15 18.43
C GLN A 736 -12.89 -6.26 17.32
N PHE A 737 -12.96 -7.36 16.58
CA PHE A 737 -12.15 -7.61 15.39
C PHE A 737 -12.84 -7.03 14.16
N GLN A 738 -12.12 -6.20 13.42
CA GLN A 738 -12.56 -5.63 12.17
C GLN A 738 -11.69 -6.14 11.02
N SER A 739 -12.21 -7.06 10.22
CA SER A 739 -11.52 -7.55 9.02
C SER A 739 -11.53 -6.52 7.91
N LEU A 740 -10.37 -6.26 7.34
CA LEU A 740 -10.20 -5.50 6.12
C LEU A 740 -10.22 -6.49 4.95
N TRP A 741 -11.42 -6.78 4.47
CA TRP A 741 -11.66 -7.79 3.45
C TRP A 741 -10.82 -7.53 2.18
N ASN A 742 -10.25 -8.60 1.63
CA ASN A 742 -9.41 -8.58 0.44
C ASN A 742 -8.09 -7.79 0.57
N LEU A 743 -7.73 -7.34 1.77
CA LEU A 743 -6.44 -6.75 2.06
C LEU A 743 -5.49 -7.75 2.68
N ARG A 744 -4.22 -7.52 2.44
CA ARG A 744 -3.16 -8.34 3.00
C ARG A 744 -2.28 -7.54 3.96
N GLY A 745 -2.08 -8.08 5.17
CA GLY A 745 -1.19 -7.50 6.15
C GLY A 745 0.31 -7.71 5.88
N ALA A 746 0.73 -8.33 4.79
CA ALA A 746 2.09 -8.79 4.48
C ALA A 746 2.78 -9.58 5.62
N CYS A 747 3.96 -10.15 5.38
CA CYS A 747 4.66 -10.93 6.42
C CYS A 747 5.23 -10.06 7.54
N SER A 748 5.60 -8.81 7.21
CA SER A 748 6.19 -7.83 8.14
C SER A 748 5.16 -6.89 8.77
N ASN A 749 3.87 -7.13 8.59
CA ASN A 749 2.77 -6.24 8.91
C ASN A 749 2.94 -4.84 8.29
N ASN A 750 2.34 -4.61 7.14
CA ASN A 750 2.36 -3.32 6.45
C ASN A 750 1.12 -2.46 6.72
N ILE A 751 0.56 -2.55 7.92
CA ILE A 751 -0.61 -1.78 8.35
C ILE A 751 -0.15 -0.84 9.46
N PHE A 752 -0.05 0.46 9.13
CA PHE A 752 0.55 1.46 10.03
C PHE A 752 -0.51 2.44 10.53
N PRO A 753 -0.85 2.41 11.84
CA PRO A 753 -1.67 3.43 12.45
C PRO A 753 -0.80 4.67 12.72
N ALA A 754 -0.88 5.68 11.88
CA ALA A 754 -0.07 6.90 12.02
C ALA A 754 -0.61 8.06 11.18
N ASN A 755 -0.34 9.29 11.60
CA ASN A 755 -0.82 10.55 11.00
C ASN A 755 -2.35 10.66 10.95
N GLY A 756 -3.05 10.04 11.90
CA GLY A 756 -4.51 9.96 11.93
C GLY A 756 -5.12 9.01 10.88
N ILE A 757 -4.29 8.21 10.24
CA ILE A 757 -4.63 7.35 9.09
C ILE A 757 -4.21 5.91 9.38
N LEU A 758 -5.06 4.95 9.08
CA LEU A 758 -4.63 3.58 8.95
C LEU A 758 -4.05 3.38 7.54
N ASN A 759 -2.74 3.41 7.44
CA ASN A 759 -2.01 3.33 6.18
C ASN A 759 -1.77 1.88 5.79
N VAL A 760 -2.18 1.50 4.58
CA VAL A 760 -1.97 0.15 4.03
C VAL A 760 -1.23 0.28 2.68
N PRO A 761 0.09 0.44 2.67
CA PRO A 761 0.86 0.64 1.44
C PRO A 761 0.97 -0.60 0.55
N ASN A 762 0.42 -1.73 0.99
CA ASN A 762 0.36 -2.99 0.24
C ASN A 762 1.70 -3.45 -0.37
N LEU A 763 2.71 -3.54 0.46
CA LEU A 763 4.01 -4.02 0.06
C LEU A 763 4.05 -5.55 0.04
N SER A 764 4.19 -6.15 -1.13
CA SER A 764 4.29 -7.59 -1.27
C SER A 764 5.75 -8.05 -1.12
N GLY A 765 6.14 -8.47 0.05
CA GLY A 765 7.44 -9.09 0.29
C GLY A 765 7.49 -10.57 -0.12
N GLY A 766 7.42 -10.89 -1.40
CA GLY A 766 7.77 -12.23 -1.93
C GLY A 766 6.89 -13.42 -1.54
N CYS A 767 5.91 -13.28 -0.65
CA CYS A 767 5.02 -14.35 -0.24
C CYS A 767 3.74 -14.38 -1.11
N THR A 768 3.31 -15.56 -1.55
CA THR A 768 2.20 -15.75 -2.50
C THR A 768 0.82 -15.86 -1.87
N CYS A 769 0.70 -15.78 -0.55
CA CYS A 769 -0.60 -15.91 0.10
C CYS A 769 -1.37 -14.58 0.06
N ASN A 770 -2.62 -14.58 -0.35
CA ASN A 770 -3.59 -13.48 -0.42
C ASN A 770 -2.98 -12.11 -0.78
N TYR A 771 -2.99 -11.78 -2.03
CA TYR A 771 -2.39 -10.57 -2.55
C TYR A 771 -3.44 -9.65 -3.16
N THR A 772 -3.53 -8.45 -2.65
CA THR A 772 -4.32 -7.38 -3.28
C THR A 772 -3.34 -6.33 -3.82
N PRO A 773 -3.36 -6.00 -5.10
CA PRO A 773 -2.41 -5.05 -5.69
C PRO A 773 -2.78 -3.59 -5.41
N THR A 774 -3.56 -3.31 -4.38
CA THR A 774 -4.09 -1.98 -4.09
C THR A 774 -3.57 -1.49 -2.76
N SER A 775 -2.97 -0.31 -2.76
CA SER A 775 -2.70 0.47 -1.55
C SER A 775 -3.94 1.23 -1.14
N MET A 776 -4.10 1.50 0.13
CA MET A 776 -5.23 2.30 0.62
C MET A 776 -4.93 2.98 1.95
N ALA A 777 -5.79 3.91 2.28
CA ALA A 777 -5.84 4.57 3.57
C ALA A 777 -7.26 4.58 4.12
N LEU A 778 -7.38 4.37 5.42
CA LEU A 778 -8.67 4.45 6.12
C LEU A 778 -8.58 5.50 7.23
N VAL A 779 -9.69 6.14 7.51
CA VAL A 779 -9.86 7.14 8.58
C VAL A 779 -11.06 6.79 9.45
N PRO A 780 -11.20 7.36 10.65
CA PRO A 780 -12.43 7.26 11.42
C PRO A 780 -13.65 7.66 10.55
N ARG A 781 -14.72 6.90 10.61
CA ARG A 781 -15.96 7.23 9.85
C ARG A 781 -16.49 8.61 10.18
N THR A 782 -16.31 9.05 11.41
CA THR A 782 -16.65 10.41 11.83
C THR A 782 -15.91 11.48 11.03
N THR A 783 -14.67 11.21 10.62
CA THR A 783 -13.91 12.10 9.72
C THR A 783 -14.55 12.20 8.33
N LEU A 784 -15.12 11.11 7.80
CA LEU A 784 -15.80 11.13 6.50
C LEU A 784 -17.17 11.79 6.56
N GLN A 785 -17.79 11.82 7.73
CA GLN A 785 -19.14 12.32 7.98
C GLN A 785 -19.16 13.75 8.54
N ALA A 786 -18.01 14.36 8.75
CA ALA A 786 -17.87 15.65 9.43
C ALA A 786 -18.39 16.85 8.60
N GLN A 787 -19.52 16.66 7.97
CA GLN A 787 -20.37 17.77 7.54
C GLN A 787 -21.44 18.02 8.60
N PRO A 788 -21.75 19.27 8.95
CA PRO A 788 -22.86 19.55 9.84
C PRO A 788 -24.12 18.92 9.24
N LYS A 789 -24.78 18.07 10.02
CA LYS A 789 -26.15 17.68 9.67
C LYS A 789 -26.94 18.98 9.53
N LYS A 790 -27.53 19.21 8.39
CA LYS A 790 -28.51 20.26 8.21
C LYS A 790 -29.68 20.10 9.18
#